data_fba1eb5f0b2abd1c970312e732eb3196
#
_entry.id   fba1eb5f0b2abd1c970312e732eb3196
#
_cell.length_a   1.000
_cell.length_b   1.000
_cell.length_c   1.000
_cell.angle_alpha   90.00
_cell.angle_beta   90.00
_cell.angle_gamma   90.00
#
_symmetry.space_group_name_H-M   'P 1'
#
loop_
_entity.id
_entity.type
_entity.pdbx_description
1 polymer ?
#
loop_
_entity_poly.entity_id
_entity_poly.type
_entity_poly.pdbx_seq_one_letter_code
_entity_poly.pdbx_strand_id
1 'polypeptide(L)'
;MSNCREIASSVIVVVMAVLSLLVTSRIEVAGQAQTGELRGRVRLAVGGDPVHNARVTIIQLQRSTETETDGTYIFRDLPPGRYDVSATLERLPDMIFRVEVVAGSTATADFDFRLDTLREQVTVTASGRQETTLNAMASVNVIGSIDLARRNAISLGEALENELGVAKRSFGPGNSRPVIRGFDGDRVLVLQEGVGIGGLGFQSGDHAEPLDLLSQDRVEVVKGPATLLYGSNAIGGVVNAISGHEEAHPGVRGYLTTLGSTTNDQFGGSAGVELGTERWLLWANGGGQRAGNYRTPIGTIDNSFARTGNGSGGIGYFGGKGFLSLNYTFDGRNYGIPYEEEEEHEEEEEEEEEGHHGPVRLNPRRSSLQLRGGLQDLAGAISGGNFTLQYNNYQHSEIEIETQEVGTRFKNRSFLYRAVFDQQKVGRLSGSFGFSGLHRDFKSTGEEALAPATSHNNFSTFGLQTISFDRVALQFGGRLERNAYRPDGLRERSFTGFSGSTGLRVGLGGSNVLVANYTHSYRAPALEELYNNGPHAGNLTYEVGNDSLSRERADGVDLSLRHSSGRMRAEANYFYYSMRDFVYLAPTGEVEDGLVKARFAQGNSRFTGVEGRLDLGITSNLWLLSSIDYVNAELSAGSTPLPRIPPFRARVGFEAFFNRFRLNPELIMARDQSRIFTTETPTAGYGTINLNASYTVAGKHVAHVFSVNGFNLNNKLYRNHLSFIKEFAPEIGRGVRASYTIRFY
;
A
#
# COMPACT_ATOMS: atom_id res chain seq x y z
N MET A 1 7.18 -35.56 -16.11
CA MET A 1 7.42 -36.13 -14.75
C MET A 1 8.89 -36.22 -14.36
N SER A 2 9.86 -36.33 -15.30
CA SER A 2 11.30 -36.39 -14.97
C SER A 2 11.87 -35.05 -14.43
N ASN A 3 11.51 -33.94 -15.01
CA ASN A 3 12.03 -32.60 -14.61
C ASN A 3 11.58 -32.12 -13.23
N CYS A 4 10.45 -32.61 -12.70
CA CYS A 4 10.02 -32.31 -11.33
C CYS A 4 10.87 -33.01 -10.25
N ARG A 5 11.44 -34.17 -10.55
CA ARG A 5 12.31 -34.88 -9.61
C ARG A 5 13.70 -34.24 -9.49
N GLU A 6 14.25 -33.73 -10.57
CA GLU A 6 15.56 -33.06 -10.55
C GLU A 6 15.52 -31.69 -9.84
N ILE A 7 14.45 -30.92 -10.04
CA ILE A 7 14.28 -29.63 -9.33
C ILE A 7 14.01 -29.85 -7.84
N ALA A 8 13.20 -30.88 -7.50
CA ALA A 8 12.95 -31.23 -6.10
C ALA A 8 14.21 -31.72 -5.39
N SER A 9 15.06 -32.54 -6.08
CA SER A 9 16.32 -33.00 -5.50
C SER A 9 17.34 -31.86 -5.33
N SER A 10 17.42 -30.91 -6.26
CA SER A 10 18.32 -29.73 -6.13
C SER A 10 17.90 -28.77 -5.03
N VAL A 11 16.60 -28.54 -4.85
CA VAL A 11 16.05 -27.72 -3.75
C VAL A 11 16.27 -28.38 -2.39
N ILE A 12 16.09 -29.69 -2.31
CA ILE A 12 16.35 -30.48 -1.08
C ILE A 12 17.82 -30.45 -0.73
N VAL A 13 18.74 -30.52 -1.69
CA VAL A 13 20.18 -30.46 -1.45
C VAL A 13 20.60 -29.06 -0.96
N VAL A 14 20.05 -27.97 -1.49
CA VAL A 14 20.34 -26.61 -1.03
C VAL A 14 19.75 -26.38 0.37
N VAL A 15 18.54 -26.85 0.64
CA VAL A 15 17.92 -26.77 1.97
C VAL A 15 18.69 -27.61 2.99
N MET A 16 19.13 -28.81 2.61
CA MET A 16 19.95 -29.68 3.49
C MET A 16 21.35 -29.12 3.69
N ALA A 17 21.96 -28.46 2.72
CA ALA A 17 23.25 -27.79 2.88
C ALA A 17 23.16 -26.56 3.78
N VAL A 18 22.08 -25.79 3.72
CA VAL A 18 21.79 -24.68 4.64
C VAL A 18 21.49 -25.18 6.06
N LEU A 19 20.73 -26.28 6.17
CA LEU A 19 20.46 -26.93 7.46
C LEU A 19 21.74 -27.56 8.11
N SER A 20 22.64 -28.15 7.30
CA SER A 20 23.89 -28.74 7.83
C SER A 20 24.91 -27.68 8.28
N LEU A 21 24.92 -26.50 7.68
CA LEU A 21 25.71 -25.34 8.17
C LEU A 21 25.20 -24.77 9.50
N LEU A 22 23.94 -25.01 9.86
CA LEU A 22 23.31 -24.54 11.11
C LEU A 22 23.53 -25.50 12.31
N VAL A 23 23.94 -26.75 12.07
CA VAL A 23 24.04 -27.79 13.11
C VAL A 23 25.42 -27.84 13.80
N THR A 24 26.43 -27.16 13.30
CA THR A 24 27.82 -27.29 13.81
C THR A 24 28.30 -26.20 14.78
N SER A 25 27.45 -25.27 15.22
CA SER A 25 27.83 -24.27 16.22
C SER A 25 27.54 -24.79 17.65
N ARG A 26 28.58 -25.10 18.39
CA ARG A 26 28.51 -25.36 19.85
C ARG A 26 28.00 -24.09 20.53
N ILE A 27 26.92 -24.25 21.31
CA ILE A 27 26.40 -23.24 22.22
C ILE A 27 27.36 -23.16 23.41
N GLU A 28 28.18 -22.11 23.45
CA GLU A 28 28.81 -21.71 24.71
C GLU A 28 27.72 -21.11 25.60
N VAL A 29 27.50 -21.70 26.75
CA VAL A 29 26.64 -21.17 27.80
C VAL A 29 27.32 -19.90 28.33
N ALA A 30 26.89 -18.75 27.82
CA ALA A 30 27.28 -17.46 28.37
C ALA A 30 26.75 -17.35 29.82
N GLY A 31 27.62 -17.00 30.74
CA GLY A 31 27.26 -16.68 32.11
C GLY A 31 26.14 -15.63 32.15
N GLN A 32 25.30 -15.63 33.18
CA GLN A 32 24.18 -14.70 33.36
C GLN A 32 24.66 -13.26 33.16
N ALA A 33 24.37 -12.70 31.96
CA ALA A 33 24.59 -11.29 31.68
C ALA A 33 23.65 -10.50 32.61
N GLN A 34 24.19 -9.56 33.37
CA GLN A 34 23.37 -8.65 34.16
C GLN A 34 22.41 -7.93 33.26
N THR A 35 21.11 -8.04 33.54
CA THR A 35 20.03 -7.38 32.79
C THR A 35 19.74 -6.00 33.38
N GLY A 36 19.10 -5.14 32.62
CA GLY A 36 18.55 -3.85 33.07
C GLY A 36 17.02 -3.86 33.04
N GLU A 37 16.45 -2.76 33.45
CA GLU A 37 15.01 -2.52 33.48
C GLU A 37 14.65 -1.24 32.67
N LEU A 38 13.50 -1.21 32.04
CA LEU A 38 12.91 -0.02 31.44
C LEU A 38 11.53 0.20 32.04
N ARG A 39 11.26 1.41 32.53
CA ARG A 39 9.95 1.82 33.01
C ARG A 39 9.59 3.20 32.46
N GLY A 40 8.32 3.57 32.55
CA GLY A 40 7.87 4.90 32.17
C GLY A 40 6.38 5.06 32.37
N ARG A 41 5.88 6.20 31.89
CA ARG A 41 4.47 6.55 31.94
C ARG A 41 4.02 7.12 30.60
N VAL A 42 2.82 6.76 30.21
CA VAL A 42 2.13 7.31 29.04
C VAL A 42 1.02 8.24 29.50
N ARG A 43 1.03 9.50 29.01
CA ARG A 43 0.06 10.55 29.36
C ARG A 43 -0.44 11.25 28.09
N LEU A 44 -1.61 11.88 28.17
CA LEU A 44 -2.04 12.86 27.15
C LEU A 44 -1.25 14.14 27.35
N ALA A 45 -0.66 14.68 26.28
CA ALA A 45 0.10 15.94 26.35
C ALA A 45 -0.76 17.15 26.71
N VAL A 46 -2.06 17.09 26.43
CA VAL A 46 -3.06 18.09 26.81
C VAL A 46 -3.89 17.55 27.96
N GLY A 47 -3.77 18.15 29.13
CA GLY A 47 -4.46 17.71 30.36
C GLY A 47 -3.61 16.89 31.29
N GLY A 48 -2.59 16.17 30.79
CA GLY A 48 -1.71 15.33 31.60
C GLY A 48 -2.35 14.03 32.09
N ASP A 49 -3.56 13.71 31.62
CA ASP A 49 -4.27 12.49 32.03
C ASP A 49 -3.48 11.23 31.66
N PRO A 50 -3.39 10.23 32.57
CA PRO A 50 -2.75 8.98 32.28
C PRO A 50 -3.51 8.21 31.18
N VAL A 51 -2.79 7.54 30.30
CA VAL A 51 -3.35 6.68 29.25
C VAL A 51 -3.28 5.24 29.71
N HIS A 52 -4.42 4.63 29.92
CA HIS A 52 -4.58 3.20 30.22
C HIS A 52 -4.60 2.39 28.92
N ASN A 53 -4.08 1.17 28.95
CA ASN A 53 -4.04 0.25 27.81
C ASN A 53 -3.30 0.79 26.56
N ALA A 54 -2.39 1.74 26.72
CA ALA A 54 -1.47 2.07 25.63
C ALA A 54 -0.46 0.92 25.49
N ARG A 55 -0.28 0.43 24.26
CA ARG A 55 0.74 -0.57 23.97
C ARG A 55 2.10 0.07 23.91
N VAL A 56 3.03 -0.42 24.69
CA VAL A 56 4.43 -0.03 24.65
C VAL A 56 5.25 -1.20 24.12
N THR A 57 6.03 -0.99 23.07
CA THR A 57 6.80 -2.03 22.39
C THR A 57 8.28 -1.67 22.31
N ILE A 58 9.16 -2.57 22.70
CA ILE A 58 10.59 -2.49 22.42
C ILE A 58 10.80 -3.11 21.03
N ILE A 59 11.01 -2.27 20.02
CA ILE A 59 10.99 -2.67 18.60
C ILE A 59 12.05 -3.72 18.28
N GLN A 60 13.28 -3.57 18.77
CA GLN A 60 14.39 -4.50 18.48
C GLN A 60 14.20 -5.87 19.13
N LEU A 61 13.42 -5.96 20.20
CA LEU A 61 13.14 -7.20 20.90
C LEU A 61 11.78 -7.80 20.56
N GLN A 62 10.92 -7.06 19.83
CA GLN A 62 9.53 -7.40 19.55
C GLN A 62 8.75 -7.77 20.85
N ARG A 63 9.09 -7.09 21.96
CA ARG A 63 8.45 -7.27 23.27
C ARG A 63 7.49 -6.12 23.53
N SER A 64 6.26 -6.43 23.86
CA SER A 64 5.21 -5.45 24.17
C SER A 64 4.70 -5.62 25.59
N THR A 65 4.19 -4.53 26.15
CA THR A 65 3.39 -4.48 27.38
C THR A 65 2.32 -3.40 27.24
N GLU A 66 1.25 -3.47 28.03
CA GLU A 66 0.24 -2.41 28.10
C GLU A 66 0.46 -1.56 29.35
N THR A 67 0.00 -0.30 29.29
CA THR A 67 0.04 0.60 30.45
C THR A 67 -1.08 0.28 31.43
N GLU A 68 -0.77 0.40 32.71
CA GLU A 68 -1.71 0.27 33.82
C GLU A 68 -2.69 1.45 33.87
N THR A 69 -3.67 1.41 34.78
CA THR A 69 -4.70 2.46 34.93
C THR A 69 -4.15 3.86 35.24
N ASP A 70 -2.94 3.93 35.81
CA ASP A 70 -2.23 5.17 36.09
C ASP A 70 -1.27 5.57 34.96
N GLY A 71 -1.30 4.85 33.83
CA GLY A 71 -0.47 5.08 32.66
C GLY A 71 0.95 4.52 32.77
N THR A 72 1.32 3.83 33.84
CA THR A 72 2.66 3.28 34.02
C THR A 72 2.87 1.96 33.29
N TYR A 73 4.12 1.67 32.91
CA TYR A 73 4.55 0.41 32.33
C TYR A 73 5.97 0.02 32.76
N ILE A 74 6.31 -1.25 32.64
CA ILE A 74 7.61 -1.80 33.01
C ILE A 74 8.01 -2.98 32.15
N PHE A 75 9.28 -2.98 31.68
CA PHE A 75 9.96 -4.14 31.11
C PHE A 75 11.12 -4.54 32.01
N ARG A 76 11.15 -5.79 32.42
CA ARG A 76 12.22 -6.39 33.19
C ARG A 76 13.09 -7.30 32.34
N ASP A 77 14.27 -7.62 32.86
CA ASP A 77 15.19 -8.58 32.25
C ASP A 77 15.59 -8.21 30.80
N LEU A 78 15.92 -6.94 30.60
CA LEU A 78 16.35 -6.45 29.31
C LEU A 78 17.88 -6.60 29.17
N PRO A 79 18.36 -7.17 28.07
CA PRO A 79 19.78 -7.11 27.74
C PRO A 79 20.25 -5.65 27.66
N PRO A 80 21.46 -5.31 28.10
CA PRO A 80 22.01 -3.97 27.89
C PRO A 80 22.08 -3.64 26.42
N GLY A 81 21.66 -2.40 26.04
CA GLY A 81 21.61 -1.99 24.64
C GLY A 81 20.82 -0.71 24.42
N ARG A 82 20.79 -0.26 23.15
CA ARG A 82 19.97 0.87 22.70
C ARG A 82 18.73 0.37 22.02
N TYR A 83 17.59 0.88 22.45
CA TYR A 83 16.28 0.45 22.02
C TYR A 83 15.44 1.63 21.50
N ASP A 84 14.73 1.41 20.42
CA ASP A 84 13.61 2.23 20.02
C ASP A 84 12.36 1.66 20.69
N VAL A 85 11.73 2.46 21.55
CA VAL A 85 10.53 2.08 22.28
C VAL A 85 9.37 2.85 21.68
N SER A 86 8.38 2.15 21.15
CA SER A 86 7.15 2.76 20.65
C SER A 86 6.04 2.68 21.69
N ALA A 87 5.27 3.75 21.83
CA ALA A 87 3.99 3.72 22.51
C ALA A 87 2.90 3.97 21.48
N THR A 88 1.93 3.08 21.41
CA THR A 88 0.82 3.11 20.49
C THR A 88 -0.47 3.09 21.28
N LEU A 89 -1.36 4.00 20.99
CA LEU A 89 -2.74 3.92 21.41
C LEU A 89 -3.56 3.70 20.14
N GLU A 90 -4.40 2.69 20.15
CA GLU A 90 -5.11 2.19 18.99
C GLU A 90 -5.61 3.29 18.05
N ARG A 91 -5.26 3.16 16.75
CA ARG A 91 -5.60 4.10 15.69
C ARG A 91 -5.14 5.55 15.93
N LEU A 92 -4.19 5.77 16.86
CA LEU A 92 -3.47 7.03 17.02
C LEU A 92 -2.03 6.86 16.52
N PRO A 93 -1.36 7.96 16.13
CA PRO A 93 0.02 7.90 15.65
C PRO A 93 0.96 7.33 16.71
N ASP A 94 1.87 6.45 16.31
CA ASP A 94 2.90 5.89 17.17
C ASP A 94 3.83 6.98 17.71
N MET A 95 4.21 6.84 18.97
CA MET A 95 5.28 7.64 19.57
C MET A 95 6.51 6.77 19.78
N ILE A 96 7.66 7.23 19.30
CA ILE A 96 8.92 6.49 19.43
C ILE A 96 9.90 7.28 20.28
N PHE A 97 10.50 6.59 21.24
CA PHE A 97 11.52 7.13 22.14
C PHE A 97 12.76 6.24 22.13
N ARG A 98 13.95 6.84 21.96
CA ARG A 98 15.21 6.09 22.02
C ARG A 98 15.74 6.10 23.43
N VAL A 99 16.05 4.91 23.95
CA VAL A 99 16.54 4.71 25.29
C VAL A 99 17.77 3.79 25.30
N GLU A 100 18.69 4.03 26.21
CA GLU A 100 19.84 3.16 26.48
C GLU A 100 19.60 2.43 27.80
N VAL A 101 19.56 1.12 27.76
CA VAL A 101 19.44 0.26 28.92
C VAL A 101 20.84 -0.23 29.32
N VAL A 102 21.25 0.05 30.55
CA VAL A 102 22.54 -0.36 31.12
C VAL A 102 22.32 -1.50 32.10
N ALA A 103 23.24 -2.44 32.17
CA ALA A 103 23.20 -3.56 33.10
C ALA A 103 23.03 -3.10 34.56
N GLY A 104 22.10 -3.72 35.28
CA GLY A 104 21.83 -3.42 36.69
C GLY A 104 21.18 -2.07 36.96
N SER A 105 20.75 -1.34 35.91
CA SER A 105 20.10 -0.02 36.03
C SER A 105 18.69 -0.02 35.50
N THR A 106 17.92 0.99 35.94
CA THR A 106 16.59 1.28 35.39
C THR A 106 16.67 2.49 34.47
N ALA A 107 16.32 2.28 33.20
CA ALA A 107 16.11 3.33 32.23
C ALA A 107 14.67 3.86 32.30
N THR A 108 14.43 5.10 31.88
CA THR A 108 13.08 5.70 31.89
C THR A 108 12.74 6.23 30.49
N ALA A 109 11.51 5.95 30.03
CA ALA A 109 10.94 6.54 28.83
C ALA A 109 9.48 6.94 29.10
N ASP A 110 9.22 8.23 29.22
CA ASP A 110 7.89 8.79 29.40
C ASP A 110 7.35 9.31 28.06
N PHE A 111 6.08 9.03 27.78
CA PHE A 111 5.40 9.43 26.57
C PHE A 111 4.30 10.42 26.86
N ASP A 112 4.39 11.61 26.27
CA ASP A 112 3.32 12.59 26.26
C ASP A 112 2.60 12.51 24.90
N PHE A 113 1.48 11.78 24.82
CA PHE A 113 0.73 11.55 23.60
C PHE A 113 0.19 12.86 23.03
N ARG A 114 0.67 13.17 21.83
CA ARG A 114 0.17 14.27 21.00
C ARG A 114 -0.37 13.68 19.70
N LEU A 115 -1.40 14.30 19.16
CA LEU A 115 -2.01 13.90 17.89
C LEU A 115 -1.35 14.65 16.71
N ASP A 116 -0.05 14.82 16.74
CA ASP A 116 0.72 15.45 15.68
C ASP A 116 1.35 14.39 14.73
N THR A 117 1.39 14.70 13.44
CA THR A 117 1.79 13.78 12.36
C THR A 117 3.28 13.75 12.07
N LEU A 118 4.10 14.50 12.78
CA LEU A 118 5.52 14.74 12.46
C LEU A 118 6.49 13.81 13.19
N ARG A 119 6.11 12.56 13.45
CA ARG A 119 6.95 11.62 14.19
C ARG A 119 7.47 10.49 13.32
N GLU A 120 8.55 9.89 13.77
CA GLU A 120 9.05 8.63 13.24
C GLU A 120 7.93 7.57 13.38
N GLN A 121 7.69 6.81 12.32
CA GLN A 121 6.60 5.84 12.25
C GLN A 121 7.17 4.43 12.22
N VAL A 122 6.36 3.47 12.67
CA VAL A 122 6.67 2.04 12.59
C VAL A 122 6.06 1.47 11.31
N THR A 123 6.79 0.58 10.65
CA THR A 123 6.33 -0.20 9.51
C THR A 123 6.58 -1.69 9.73
N VAL A 124 5.74 -2.52 9.21
CA VAL A 124 5.95 -3.98 9.16
C VAL A 124 6.12 -4.48 7.73
N THR A 125 5.66 -3.72 6.74
CA THR A 125 5.65 -4.14 5.32
C THR A 125 7.06 -4.17 4.72
N ALA A 126 7.96 -3.31 5.18
CA ALA A 126 9.31 -3.21 4.59
C ALA A 126 10.17 -4.46 4.77
N SER A 127 10.05 -5.15 5.91
CA SER A 127 10.88 -6.31 6.25
C SER A 127 10.09 -7.52 6.77
N GLY A 128 8.77 -7.40 6.93
CA GLY A 128 7.92 -8.39 7.57
C GLY A 128 8.01 -8.40 9.10
N ARG A 129 8.73 -7.42 9.70
CA ARG A 129 8.85 -7.22 11.15
C ARG A 129 8.68 -5.74 11.48
N GLN A 130 8.25 -5.43 12.69
CA GLN A 130 8.19 -4.05 13.14
C GLN A 130 9.57 -3.40 13.13
N GLU A 131 9.69 -2.28 12.43
CA GLU A 131 10.88 -1.43 12.42
C GLU A 131 10.49 0.03 12.21
N THR A 132 11.37 0.96 12.56
CA THR A 132 11.11 2.37 12.31
C THR A 132 11.35 2.72 10.84
N THR A 133 10.57 3.64 10.29
CA THR A 133 10.75 4.10 8.91
C THR A 133 12.15 4.67 8.65
N LEU A 134 12.79 5.25 9.67
CA LEU A 134 14.18 5.70 9.61
C LEU A 134 15.16 4.55 9.34
N ASN A 135 14.94 3.40 9.96
CA ASN A 135 15.82 2.23 9.92
C ASN A 135 15.47 1.23 8.82
N ALA A 136 14.31 1.35 8.21
CA ALA A 136 13.87 0.45 7.14
C ALA A 136 14.82 0.47 5.94
N MET A 137 15.08 -0.69 5.34
CA MET A 137 15.92 -0.76 4.14
C MET A 137 15.23 -0.12 2.94
N ALA A 138 13.92 -0.23 2.81
CA ALA A 138 13.15 0.46 1.77
C ALA A 138 12.65 1.84 2.25
N SER A 139 12.33 2.74 1.30
CA SER A 139 11.60 3.97 1.60
C SER A 139 10.12 3.64 1.77
N VAL A 140 9.53 4.08 2.88
CA VAL A 140 8.15 3.75 3.26
C VAL A 140 7.37 5.01 3.64
N ASN A 141 6.15 5.13 3.13
CA ASN A 141 5.15 6.08 3.63
C ASN A 141 4.13 5.32 4.48
N VAL A 142 3.78 5.86 5.63
CA VAL A 142 2.75 5.28 6.52
C VAL A 142 1.66 6.32 6.74
N ILE A 143 0.42 5.96 6.45
CA ILE A 143 -0.75 6.82 6.57
C ILE A 143 -1.69 6.21 7.61
N GLY A 144 -1.83 6.84 8.76
CA GLY A 144 -2.69 6.38 9.83
C GLY A 144 -4.17 6.68 9.58
N SER A 145 -5.02 6.03 10.34
CA SER A 145 -6.49 6.08 10.19
C SER A 145 -7.08 7.49 10.36
N ILE A 146 -6.49 8.36 11.19
CA ILE A 146 -6.94 9.77 11.29
C ILE A 146 -6.71 10.51 9.98
N ASP A 147 -5.55 10.30 9.36
CA ASP A 147 -5.23 10.95 8.08
C ASP A 147 -6.07 10.36 6.94
N LEU A 148 -6.33 9.04 6.95
CA LEU A 148 -7.25 8.39 6.00
C LEU A 148 -8.67 8.98 6.12
N ALA A 149 -9.20 9.11 7.33
CA ALA A 149 -10.51 9.73 7.57
C ALA A 149 -10.55 11.21 7.16
N ARG A 150 -9.45 11.96 7.38
CA ARG A 150 -9.34 13.38 7.01
C ARG A 150 -9.32 13.58 5.50
N ARG A 151 -8.65 12.68 4.75
CA ARG A 151 -8.61 12.73 3.28
C ARG A 151 -9.97 12.51 2.65
N ASN A 152 -10.84 11.76 3.33
CA ASN A 152 -12.21 11.48 2.88
C ASN A 152 -12.25 10.96 1.44
N ALA A 153 -11.30 10.08 1.10
CA ALA A 153 -11.17 9.52 -0.23
C ALA A 153 -12.11 8.33 -0.43
N ILE A 154 -12.68 8.20 -1.63
CA ILE A 154 -13.53 7.07 -2.01
C ILE A 154 -12.67 5.91 -2.54
N SER A 155 -11.53 6.24 -3.16
CA SER A 155 -10.66 5.27 -3.84
C SER A 155 -9.23 5.31 -3.28
N LEU A 156 -8.49 4.21 -3.48
CA LEU A 156 -7.14 4.03 -2.95
C LEU A 156 -6.14 5.03 -3.57
N GLY A 157 -6.23 5.27 -4.87
CA GLY A 157 -5.35 6.23 -5.54
C GLY A 157 -5.54 7.64 -5.00
N GLU A 158 -6.78 8.10 -4.82
CA GLU A 158 -7.11 9.40 -4.23
C GLU A 158 -6.56 9.53 -2.80
N ALA A 159 -6.65 8.47 -2.00
CA ALA A 159 -6.12 8.48 -0.64
C ALA A 159 -4.59 8.64 -0.59
N LEU A 160 -3.87 8.21 -1.61
CA LEU A 160 -2.41 8.12 -1.61
C LEU A 160 -1.71 9.12 -2.54
N GLU A 161 -2.42 9.82 -3.44
CA GLU A 161 -1.84 10.64 -4.51
C GLU A 161 -0.87 11.75 -4.05
N ASN A 162 -1.02 12.21 -2.80
CA ASN A 162 -0.18 13.26 -2.22
C ASN A 162 0.98 12.70 -1.36
N GLU A 163 1.18 11.39 -1.36
CA GLU A 163 2.34 10.78 -0.72
C GLU A 163 3.59 10.91 -1.61
N LEU A 164 4.74 11.07 -0.97
CA LEU A 164 6.02 11.21 -1.65
C LEU A 164 6.28 10.00 -2.58
N GLY A 165 6.49 10.26 -3.89
CA GLY A 165 6.74 9.23 -4.90
C GLY A 165 5.51 8.42 -5.33
N VAL A 166 4.29 8.85 -4.93
CA VAL A 166 3.03 8.20 -5.30
C VAL A 166 2.15 9.16 -6.08
N ALA A 167 1.73 8.76 -7.26
CA ALA A 167 0.76 9.45 -8.10
C ALA A 167 -0.55 8.65 -8.16
N LYS A 168 -1.54 9.17 -8.86
CA LYS A 168 -2.86 8.55 -9.03
C LYS A 168 -3.13 8.32 -10.52
N ARG A 169 -3.45 7.08 -10.91
CA ARG A 169 -4.16 6.77 -12.14
C ARG A 169 -5.67 6.85 -11.86
N SER A 170 -6.46 7.40 -12.75
CA SER A 170 -7.88 7.66 -12.50
C SER A 170 -8.77 7.54 -13.73
N PHE A 171 -9.99 7.06 -13.51
CA PHE A 171 -11.17 7.17 -14.35
C PHE A 171 -12.32 7.84 -13.57
N GLY A 172 -12.01 8.86 -12.80
CA GLY A 172 -12.96 9.51 -11.91
C GLY A 172 -12.77 9.12 -10.43
N PRO A 173 -13.59 9.68 -9.53
CA PRO A 173 -13.41 9.50 -8.07
C PRO A 173 -13.67 8.07 -7.59
N GLY A 174 -14.56 7.33 -8.25
CA GLY A 174 -14.98 5.98 -7.84
C GLY A 174 -13.90 4.93 -7.99
N ASN A 175 -12.99 5.13 -8.93
CA ASN A 175 -11.93 4.20 -9.27
C ASN A 175 -10.62 4.93 -9.51
N SER A 176 -9.75 4.91 -8.58
CA SER A 176 -8.37 5.34 -8.80
C SER A 176 -7.39 4.40 -8.12
N ARG A 177 -6.19 4.33 -8.68
CA ARG A 177 -5.15 3.41 -8.23
C ARG A 177 -3.82 4.14 -8.03
N PRO A 178 -3.02 3.77 -7.01
CA PRO A 178 -1.71 4.37 -6.82
C PRO A 178 -0.73 3.94 -7.92
N VAL A 179 0.05 4.90 -8.39
CA VAL A 179 1.19 4.73 -9.27
C VAL A 179 2.44 5.07 -8.47
N ILE A 180 3.36 4.14 -8.32
CA ILE A 180 4.56 4.30 -7.49
C ILE A 180 5.77 4.46 -8.41
N ARG A 181 6.44 5.63 -8.35
CA ARG A 181 7.64 5.92 -9.17
C ARG A 181 7.45 5.67 -10.68
N GLY A 182 6.22 5.89 -11.19
CA GLY A 182 5.84 5.63 -12.58
C GLY A 182 5.45 4.19 -12.88
N PHE A 183 5.53 3.27 -11.93
CA PHE A 183 5.02 1.92 -12.10
C PHE A 183 3.53 1.84 -11.76
N ASP A 184 2.79 1.16 -12.62
CA ASP A 184 1.34 0.99 -12.55
C ASP A 184 0.93 -0.48 -12.81
N GLY A 185 -0.38 -0.73 -12.75
CA GLY A 185 -0.99 -2.02 -13.07
C GLY A 185 -0.48 -3.14 -12.17
N ASP A 186 -0.16 -4.26 -12.78
CA ASP A 186 0.31 -5.48 -12.10
C ASP A 186 1.73 -5.35 -11.50
N ARG A 187 2.37 -4.16 -11.60
CA ARG A 187 3.68 -3.87 -10.99
C ARG A 187 3.59 -3.19 -9.62
N VAL A 188 2.39 -2.79 -9.20
CA VAL A 188 2.10 -2.25 -7.86
C VAL A 188 1.14 -3.19 -7.17
N LEU A 189 1.62 -3.90 -6.17
CA LEU A 189 0.84 -4.92 -5.47
C LEU A 189 0.04 -4.30 -4.32
N VAL A 190 -1.28 -4.50 -4.33
CA VAL A 190 -2.17 -4.07 -3.24
C VAL A 190 -2.50 -5.25 -2.34
N LEU A 191 -2.19 -5.09 -1.05
CA LEU A 191 -2.33 -6.10 -0.02
C LEU A 191 -3.30 -5.65 1.08
N GLN A 192 -3.87 -6.63 1.75
CA GLN A 192 -4.50 -6.49 3.04
C GLN A 192 -3.90 -7.53 3.98
N GLU A 193 -3.37 -7.09 5.13
CA GLU A 193 -2.67 -7.98 6.09
C GLU A 193 -1.54 -8.82 5.45
N GLY A 194 -0.79 -8.22 4.51
CA GLY A 194 0.37 -8.85 3.87
C GLY A 194 0.08 -9.89 2.78
N VAL A 195 -1.19 -10.06 2.37
CA VAL A 195 -1.60 -10.93 1.25
C VAL A 195 -2.47 -10.18 0.26
N GLY A 196 -2.46 -10.60 -1.00
CA GLY A 196 -3.18 -9.93 -2.08
C GLY A 196 -4.69 -9.89 -1.86
N ILE A 197 -5.33 -8.76 -2.19
CA ILE A 197 -6.77 -8.58 -1.97
C ILE A 197 -7.65 -9.37 -2.94
N GLY A 198 -7.11 -9.91 -4.03
CA GLY A 198 -7.86 -10.73 -4.99
C GLY A 198 -8.83 -9.94 -5.89
N GLY A 199 -8.71 -8.63 -5.95
CA GLY A 199 -9.44 -7.77 -6.89
C GLY A 199 -8.84 -7.81 -8.30
N LEU A 200 -9.45 -7.07 -9.24
CA LEU A 200 -9.02 -6.91 -10.63
C LEU A 200 -8.59 -5.47 -10.97
N GLY A 201 -8.41 -4.59 -9.98
CA GLY A 201 -8.04 -3.19 -10.20
C GLY A 201 -6.69 -3.00 -10.91
N PHE A 202 -5.82 -4.01 -10.91
CA PHE A 202 -4.56 -3.97 -11.66
C PHE A 202 -4.76 -4.22 -13.16
N GLN A 203 -5.86 -4.87 -13.54
CA GLN A 203 -6.12 -5.37 -14.88
C GLN A 203 -6.46 -4.24 -15.83
N SER A 204 -7.30 -3.30 -15.38
CA SER A 204 -7.76 -2.18 -16.17
C SER A 204 -7.74 -0.84 -15.43
N GLY A 205 -7.79 0.26 -16.19
CA GLY A 205 -7.85 1.63 -15.68
C GLY A 205 -9.15 1.93 -14.94
N ASP A 206 -10.24 1.38 -15.39
CA ASP A 206 -11.60 1.59 -14.89
C ASP A 206 -11.99 0.67 -13.72
N HIS A 207 -11.20 -0.36 -13.42
CA HIS A 207 -11.46 -1.27 -12.32
C HIS A 207 -10.97 -0.73 -10.97
N ALA A 208 -11.88 -0.54 -10.01
CA ALA A 208 -11.55 -0.09 -8.66
C ALA A 208 -10.94 -1.20 -7.79
N GLU A 209 -10.06 -0.81 -6.87
CA GLU A 209 -9.58 -1.72 -5.81
C GLU A 209 -10.64 -1.87 -4.71
N PRO A 210 -11.12 -3.08 -4.43
CA PRO A 210 -12.15 -3.33 -3.42
C PRO A 210 -11.53 -3.33 -2.01
N LEU A 211 -11.21 -2.14 -1.49
CA LEU A 211 -10.58 -1.94 -0.20
C LEU A 211 -11.26 -0.79 0.56
N ASP A 212 -11.79 -1.07 1.75
CA ASP A 212 -12.28 -0.04 2.66
C ASP A 212 -11.12 0.62 3.40
N LEU A 213 -10.97 1.94 3.23
CA LEU A 213 -9.90 2.72 3.84
C LEU A 213 -10.25 3.23 5.24
N LEU A 214 -11.55 3.40 5.55
CA LEU A 214 -11.99 3.96 6.82
C LEU A 214 -11.94 2.96 7.98
N SER A 215 -11.93 1.66 7.67
CA SER A 215 -11.79 0.59 8.66
C SER A 215 -10.33 0.22 8.95
N GLN A 216 -9.38 0.71 8.16
CA GLN A 216 -7.97 0.38 8.36
C GLN A 216 -7.36 1.21 9.49
N ASP A 217 -6.45 0.59 10.24
CA ASP A 217 -5.61 1.30 11.21
C ASP A 217 -4.57 2.18 10.50
N ARG A 218 -3.93 1.62 9.49
CA ARG A 218 -3.00 2.33 8.63
C ARG A 218 -2.85 1.71 7.25
N VAL A 219 -2.31 2.49 6.32
CA VAL A 219 -1.85 2.02 5.01
C VAL A 219 -0.35 2.30 4.90
N GLU A 220 0.42 1.28 4.57
CA GLU A 220 1.85 1.37 4.35
C GLU A 220 2.16 1.26 2.85
N VAL A 221 2.98 2.18 2.33
CA VAL A 221 3.43 2.19 0.93
C VAL A 221 4.93 2.00 0.89
N VAL A 222 5.37 0.82 0.47
CA VAL A 222 6.78 0.49 0.25
C VAL A 222 7.13 0.81 -1.19
N LYS A 223 8.12 1.67 -1.39
CA LYS A 223 8.54 2.14 -2.71
C LYS A 223 9.75 1.37 -3.23
N GLY A 224 9.74 1.07 -4.53
CA GLY A 224 10.76 0.27 -5.19
C GLY A 224 10.53 -1.23 -5.05
N PRO A 225 11.42 -2.06 -5.61
CA PRO A 225 11.20 -3.49 -5.71
C PRO A 225 11.11 -4.20 -4.35
N ALA A 226 9.91 -4.66 -4.00
CA ALA A 226 9.61 -5.48 -2.84
C ALA A 226 9.37 -6.97 -3.21
N THR A 227 9.82 -7.36 -4.38
CA THR A 227 9.57 -8.68 -4.99
C THR A 227 10.08 -9.84 -4.15
N LEU A 228 11.12 -9.63 -3.34
CA LEU A 228 11.68 -10.66 -2.47
C LEU A 228 10.65 -11.16 -1.46
N LEU A 229 9.95 -10.26 -0.79
CA LEU A 229 8.99 -10.63 0.27
C LEU A 229 7.59 -10.92 -0.30
N TYR A 230 7.15 -10.18 -1.32
CA TYR A 230 5.74 -10.16 -1.72
C TYR A 230 5.47 -10.79 -3.10
N GLY A 231 6.50 -11.09 -3.87
CA GLY A 231 6.36 -11.75 -5.18
C GLY A 231 6.63 -10.83 -6.36
N SER A 232 6.63 -11.43 -7.54
CA SER A 232 7.07 -10.80 -8.78
C SER A 232 6.29 -9.54 -9.16
N ASN A 233 5.02 -9.44 -8.76
CA ASN A 233 4.14 -8.30 -9.03
C ASN A 233 4.45 -7.05 -8.17
N ALA A 234 5.38 -7.15 -7.21
CA ALA A 234 5.82 -6.04 -6.37
C ALA A 234 7.08 -5.32 -6.92
N ILE A 235 7.28 -5.31 -8.23
CA ILE A 235 8.49 -4.73 -8.85
C ILE A 235 8.51 -3.19 -8.73
N GLY A 236 7.38 -2.54 -8.77
CA GLY A 236 7.23 -1.08 -8.56
C GLY A 236 7.06 -0.70 -7.09
N GLY A 237 6.47 -1.58 -6.30
CA GLY A 237 6.21 -1.35 -4.89
C GLY A 237 5.01 -2.11 -4.36
N VAL A 238 4.70 -1.85 -3.09
CA VAL A 238 3.59 -2.49 -2.36
C VAL A 238 2.79 -1.44 -1.61
N VAL A 239 1.47 -1.57 -1.66
CA VAL A 239 0.52 -0.87 -0.78
C VAL A 239 -0.11 -1.91 0.12
N ASN A 240 0.07 -1.82 1.43
CA ASN A 240 -0.46 -2.78 2.39
C ASN A 240 -1.40 -2.09 3.39
N ALA A 241 -2.65 -2.51 3.41
CA ALA A 241 -3.64 -2.04 4.37
C ALA A 241 -3.62 -2.96 5.61
N ILE A 242 -3.57 -2.35 6.78
CA ILE A 242 -3.43 -3.04 8.07
C ILE A 242 -4.62 -2.64 8.96
N SER A 243 -5.34 -3.63 9.47
CA SER A 243 -6.55 -3.41 10.26
C SER A 243 -6.33 -3.25 11.78
N GLY A 244 -5.15 -3.66 12.28
CA GLY A 244 -4.75 -3.47 13.68
C GLY A 244 -5.19 -4.58 14.66
N HIS A 245 -5.90 -5.62 14.22
CA HIS A 245 -6.34 -6.72 15.10
C HIS A 245 -5.23 -7.78 15.31
N GLU A 246 -4.14 -7.37 15.93
CA GLU A 246 -2.94 -8.21 16.07
C GLU A 246 -2.76 -8.79 17.48
N GLU A 247 -3.45 -8.25 18.48
CA GLU A 247 -3.38 -8.69 19.89
C GLU A 247 -4.73 -8.56 20.58
N ALA A 248 -4.97 -9.36 21.63
CA ALA A 248 -6.13 -9.21 22.50
C ALA A 248 -5.88 -8.10 23.54
N HIS A 249 -6.95 -7.46 23.96
CA HIS A 249 -6.95 -6.44 25.03
C HIS A 249 -8.23 -6.59 25.86
N PRO A 250 -8.21 -6.39 27.17
CA PRO A 250 -9.42 -6.39 27.96
C PRO A 250 -10.33 -5.20 27.64
N GLY A 251 -11.64 -5.40 27.68
CA GLY A 251 -12.65 -4.33 27.57
C GLY A 251 -13.20 -4.13 26.18
N VAL A 252 -13.76 -2.94 25.97
CA VAL A 252 -14.45 -2.54 24.73
C VAL A 252 -13.72 -1.35 24.15
N ARG A 253 -13.35 -1.45 22.87
CA ARG A 253 -12.79 -0.36 22.08
C ARG A 253 -13.63 -0.15 20.83
N GLY A 254 -13.53 1.02 20.23
CA GLY A 254 -14.21 1.22 18.96
C GLY A 254 -14.14 2.64 18.44
N TYR A 255 -14.80 2.85 17.32
CA TYR A 255 -14.83 4.14 16.65
C TYR A 255 -16.12 4.33 15.86
N LEU A 256 -16.47 5.59 15.63
CA LEU A 256 -17.44 6.02 14.65
C LEU A 256 -16.85 7.20 13.88
N THR A 257 -16.84 7.10 12.57
CA THR A 257 -16.44 8.19 11.67
C THR A 257 -17.60 8.54 10.77
N THR A 258 -17.92 9.82 10.64
CA THR A 258 -18.85 10.36 9.64
C THR A 258 -18.11 11.38 8.79
N LEU A 259 -18.51 11.50 7.53
CA LEU A 259 -17.83 12.38 6.58
C LEU A 259 -18.77 12.90 5.50
N GLY A 260 -18.39 14.02 4.88
CA GLY A 260 -19.12 14.61 3.76
C GLY A 260 -18.24 15.54 2.93
N SER A 261 -18.67 15.82 1.69
CA SER A 261 -18.02 16.76 0.76
C SER A 261 -19.05 17.53 -0.04
N THR A 262 -18.71 18.78 -0.37
CA THR A 262 -19.61 19.69 -1.10
C THR A 262 -19.52 19.56 -2.61
N THR A 263 -18.45 19.00 -3.16
CA THR A 263 -18.20 18.99 -4.62
C THR A 263 -18.91 17.90 -5.37
N ASN A 264 -19.22 16.82 -4.69
CA ASN A 264 -19.85 15.62 -5.24
C ASN A 264 -20.97 15.10 -4.35
N ASP A 265 -21.52 15.97 -3.51
CA ASP A 265 -22.59 15.66 -2.55
C ASP A 265 -22.31 14.33 -1.77
N GLN A 266 -21.01 14.14 -1.44
CA GLN A 266 -20.55 12.94 -0.75
C GLN A 266 -21.01 12.95 0.71
N PHE A 267 -21.49 11.78 1.13
CA PHE A 267 -21.80 11.50 2.52
C PHE A 267 -21.49 10.03 2.83
N GLY A 268 -21.00 9.77 4.03
CA GLY A 268 -20.72 8.41 4.44
C GLY A 268 -20.14 8.32 5.85
N GLY A 269 -19.68 7.12 6.17
CA GLY A 269 -19.03 6.85 7.45
C GLY A 269 -18.71 5.39 7.65
N SER A 270 -18.04 5.12 8.75
CA SER A 270 -17.66 3.77 9.20
C SER A 270 -17.73 3.69 10.71
N ALA A 271 -18.11 2.55 11.23
CA ALA A 271 -18.07 2.23 12.65
C ALA A 271 -17.40 0.90 12.89
N GLY A 272 -16.74 0.75 14.02
CA GLY A 272 -16.14 -0.50 14.44
C GLY A 272 -16.17 -0.65 15.96
N VAL A 273 -16.24 -1.90 16.41
CA VAL A 273 -16.19 -2.28 17.82
C VAL A 273 -15.30 -3.50 17.98
N GLU A 274 -14.54 -3.51 19.06
CA GLU A 274 -13.73 -4.61 19.54
C GLU A 274 -14.13 -4.96 20.96
N LEU A 275 -14.33 -6.24 21.19
CA LEU A 275 -14.65 -6.81 22.50
C LEU A 275 -13.54 -7.78 22.87
N GLY A 276 -12.78 -7.46 23.89
CA GLY A 276 -11.59 -8.23 24.25
C GLY A 276 -11.58 -8.72 25.69
N THR A 277 -10.83 -9.78 25.86
CA THR A 277 -10.34 -10.29 27.15
C THR A 277 -8.81 -10.34 27.07
N GLU A 278 -8.13 -10.84 28.09
CA GLU A 278 -6.67 -11.03 28.06
C GLU A 278 -6.17 -11.92 26.90
N ARG A 279 -7.03 -12.77 26.32
CA ARG A 279 -6.63 -13.74 25.29
C ARG A 279 -7.54 -13.80 24.07
N TRP A 280 -8.76 -13.31 24.15
CA TRP A 280 -9.72 -13.35 23.07
C TRP A 280 -10.06 -11.96 22.61
N LEU A 281 -10.11 -11.79 21.31
CA LEU A 281 -10.58 -10.57 20.66
C LEU A 281 -11.69 -10.93 19.66
N LEU A 282 -12.82 -10.26 19.77
CA LEU A 282 -13.91 -10.27 18.80
C LEU A 282 -14.02 -8.87 18.22
N TRP A 283 -14.09 -8.74 16.91
CA TRP A 283 -14.24 -7.44 16.25
C TRP A 283 -15.28 -7.48 15.15
N ALA A 284 -15.91 -6.34 14.93
CA ALA A 284 -16.76 -6.08 13.80
C ALA A 284 -16.65 -4.63 13.38
N ASN A 285 -16.59 -4.38 12.08
CA ASN A 285 -16.68 -3.04 11.53
C ASN A 285 -17.50 -3.04 10.25
N GLY A 286 -18.01 -1.86 9.90
CA GLY A 286 -18.74 -1.68 8.66
C GLY A 286 -18.95 -0.21 8.36
N GLY A 287 -19.16 0.08 7.09
CA GLY A 287 -19.33 1.43 6.62
C GLY A 287 -19.79 1.50 5.18
N GLY A 288 -19.92 2.71 4.72
CA GLY A 288 -20.26 2.99 3.34
C GLY A 288 -20.22 4.48 3.03
N GLN A 289 -20.13 4.78 1.78
CA GLN A 289 -20.09 6.15 1.26
C GLN A 289 -20.91 6.22 -0.02
N ARG A 290 -21.53 7.37 -0.25
CA ARG A 290 -22.13 7.72 -1.54
C ARG A 290 -21.58 9.07 -1.99
N ALA A 291 -21.30 9.20 -3.27
CA ALA A 291 -20.99 10.45 -3.94
C ALA A 291 -21.83 10.53 -5.22
N GLY A 292 -22.34 11.71 -5.53
CA GLY A 292 -22.90 12.05 -6.82
C GLY A 292 -21.83 12.41 -7.83
N ASN A 293 -22.24 12.93 -8.97
CA ASN A 293 -21.35 13.45 -10.00
C ASN A 293 -20.52 14.63 -9.45
N TYR A 294 -19.22 14.67 -9.76
CA TYR A 294 -18.37 15.72 -9.23
C TYR A 294 -18.36 16.99 -10.10
N ARG A 295 -18.18 18.12 -9.43
CA ARG A 295 -18.13 19.44 -10.06
C ARG A 295 -16.70 19.86 -10.30
N THR A 296 -16.45 20.35 -11.50
CA THR A 296 -15.18 20.95 -11.93
C THR A 296 -15.37 22.45 -12.18
N PRO A 297 -14.31 23.23 -12.43
CA PRO A 297 -14.45 24.63 -12.79
C PRO A 297 -15.22 24.89 -14.08
N ILE A 298 -15.39 23.89 -14.95
CA ILE A 298 -16.08 24.02 -16.25
C ILE A 298 -17.46 23.34 -16.28
N GLY A 299 -17.88 22.68 -15.21
CA GLY A 299 -19.16 22.00 -15.14
C GLY A 299 -19.14 20.73 -14.31
N THR A 300 -20.23 20.02 -14.29
CA THR A 300 -20.37 18.72 -13.69
C THR A 300 -19.91 17.64 -14.66
N ILE A 301 -19.22 16.64 -14.19
CA ILE A 301 -18.82 15.48 -15.00
C ILE A 301 -19.84 14.39 -14.80
N ASP A 302 -20.56 14.05 -15.84
CA ASP A 302 -21.61 13.05 -15.79
C ASP A 302 -21.06 11.64 -15.65
N ASN A 303 -21.91 10.75 -15.14
CA ASN A 303 -21.58 9.36 -14.82
C ASN A 303 -20.31 9.19 -13.97
N SER A 304 -20.03 10.14 -13.06
CA SER A 304 -18.87 10.11 -12.17
C SER A 304 -19.23 9.75 -10.71
N PHE A 305 -20.44 9.28 -10.48
CA PHE A 305 -20.93 8.89 -9.16
C PHE A 305 -20.20 7.67 -8.60
N ALA A 306 -20.20 7.53 -7.27
CA ALA A 306 -19.70 6.34 -6.61
C ALA A 306 -20.49 6.00 -5.33
N ARG A 307 -20.71 4.72 -5.10
CA ARG A 307 -21.31 4.18 -3.88
C ARG A 307 -20.48 2.99 -3.40
N THR A 308 -20.17 2.97 -2.13
CA THR A 308 -19.44 1.86 -1.49
C THR A 308 -20.19 1.37 -0.27
N GLY A 309 -20.09 0.08 0.00
CA GLY A 309 -20.59 -0.55 1.23
C GLY A 309 -19.66 -1.70 1.60
N ASN A 310 -19.24 -1.75 2.84
CA ASN A 310 -18.24 -2.70 3.30
C ASN A 310 -18.53 -3.16 4.72
N GLY A 311 -17.91 -4.26 5.10
CA GLY A 311 -17.94 -4.77 6.46
C GLY A 311 -16.92 -5.86 6.66
N SER A 312 -16.42 -5.96 7.87
CA SER A 312 -15.61 -7.10 8.28
C SER A 312 -15.90 -7.49 9.72
N GLY A 313 -15.58 -8.74 10.05
CA GLY A 313 -15.68 -9.22 11.41
C GLY A 313 -14.86 -10.47 11.60
N GLY A 314 -14.43 -10.68 12.83
CA GLY A 314 -13.56 -11.81 13.12
C GLY A 314 -13.44 -12.09 14.61
N ILE A 315 -12.73 -13.17 14.87
CA ILE A 315 -12.39 -13.64 16.20
C ILE A 315 -10.92 -14.08 16.23
N GLY A 316 -10.23 -13.76 17.31
CA GLY A 316 -8.85 -14.17 17.52
C GLY A 316 -8.59 -14.66 18.93
N TYR A 317 -7.74 -15.68 19.03
CA TYR A 317 -7.12 -16.11 20.28
C TYR A 317 -5.65 -15.72 20.26
N PHE A 318 -5.20 -15.01 21.30
CA PHE A 318 -3.85 -14.50 21.45
C PHE A 318 -3.29 -15.00 22.79
N GLY A 319 -2.43 -15.99 22.74
CA GLY A 319 -1.75 -16.54 23.91
C GLY A 319 -0.31 -16.04 23.99
N GLY A 320 0.36 -16.28 25.12
CA GLY A 320 1.74 -15.80 25.33
C GLY A 320 2.78 -16.33 24.33
N LYS A 321 2.49 -17.45 23.63
CA LYS A 321 3.40 -18.04 22.63
C LYS A 321 2.83 -18.14 21.23
N GLY A 322 1.64 -17.63 21.00
CA GLY A 322 1.07 -17.71 19.66
C GLY A 322 -0.36 -17.20 19.58
N PHE A 323 -0.83 -17.06 18.36
CA PHE A 323 -2.15 -16.58 18.05
C PHE A 323 -2.80 -17.38 16.91
N LEU A 324 -4.12 -17.33 16.88
CA LEU A 324 -4.94 -17.82 15.76
C LEU A 324 -6.12 -16.89 15.60
N SER A 325 -6.36 -16.38 14.39
CA SER A 325 -7.48 -15.48 14.09
C SER A 325 -8.17 -15.84 12.78
N LEU A 326 -9.47 -15.66 12.76
CA LEU A 326 -10.32 -15.82 11.59
C LEU A 326 -11.03 -14.51 11.31
N ASN A 327 -10.95 -14.01 10.10
CA ASN A 327 -11.57 -12.76 9.66
C ASN A 327 -12.36 -12.96 8.36
N TYR A 328 -13.55 -12.40 8.30
CA TYR A 328 -14.35 -12.29 7.09
C TYR A 328 -14.48 -10.83 6.70
N THR A 329 -14.31 -10.53 5.40
CA THR A 329 -14.45 -9.18 4.84
C THR A 329 -15.37 -9.20 3.63
N PHE A 330 -16.25 -8.21 3.54
CA PHE A 330 -17.06 -7.92 2.38
C PHE A 330 -16.82 -6.49 1.91
N ASP A 331 -16.66 -6.28 0.60
CA ASP A 331 -16.62 -4.96 -0.05
C ASP A 331 -17.49 -4.99 -1.29
N GLY A 332 -18.40 -4.02 -1.41
CA GLY A 332 -19.29 -3.84 -2.56
C GLY A 332 -19.24 -2.39 -3.03
N ARG A 333 -19.16 -2.20 -4.33
CA ARG A 333 -19.10 -0.88 -4.98
C ARG A 333 -20.06 -0.81 -6.14
N ASN A 334 -20.48 0.41 -6.46
CA ASN A 334 -21.23 0.74 -7.67
C ASN A 334 -20.82 2.15 -8.09
N TYR A 335 -20.21 2.30 -9.25
CA TYR A 335 -19.71 3.57 -9.73
C TYR A 335 -19.84 3.67 -11.25
N GLY A 336 -20.01 4.90 -11.74
CA GLY A 336 -20.04 5.21 -13.15
C GLY A 336 -18.64 5.49 -13.72
N ILE A 337 -18.49 5.29 -15.00
CA ILE A 337 -17.32 5.69 -15.80
C ILE A 337 -17.72 6.93 -16.57
N PRO A 338 -17.08 8.10 -16.34
CA PRO A 338 -17.33 9.28 -17.15
C PRO A 338 -17.07 9.01 -18.62
N TYR A 339 -17.91 9.57 -19.47
CA TYR A 339 -17.82 9.47 -20.92
C TYR A 339 -17.98 10.86 -21.54
N GLU A 340 -17.56 11.03 -22.77
CA GLU A 340 -17.76 12.22 -23.57
C GLU A 340 -19.05 12.06 -24.37
N GLU A 341 -20.01 12.98 -24.19
CA GLU A 341 -21.20 13.03 -25.05
C GLU A 341 -20.75 13.57 -26.41
N GLU A 342 -20.89 12.80 -27.46
CA GLU A 342 -20.74 13.32 -28.82
C GLU A 342 -21.89 14.28 -29.08
N GLU A 343 -21.59 15.55 -29.48
CA GLU A 343 -22.59 16.46 -29.95
C GLU A 343 -23.22 15.82 -31.20
N GLU A 344 -24.52 15.51 -31.14
CA GLU A 344 -25.29 15.03 -32.28
C GLU A 344 -25.19 16.08 -33.40
N HIS A 345 -24.29 15.89 -34.35
CA HIS A 345 -24.36 16.55 -35.62
C HIS A 345 -25.53 15.90 -36.36
N GLU A 346 -26.64 16.65 -36.47
CA GLU A 346 -27.76 16.35 -37.38
C GLU A 346 -27.24 16.29 -38.82
N GLU A 347 -26.66 15.18 -39.22
CA GLU A 347 -26.55 14.79 -40.62
C GLU A 347 -27.22 13.44 -40.79
N GLU A 348 -28.38 13.48 -41.43
CA GLU A 348 -29.16 12.31 -41.83
C GLU A 348 -28.30 11.42 -42.73
N GLU A 349 -27.83 10.30 -42.24
CA GLU A 349 -27.63 9.08 -43.04
C GLU A 349 -27.74 7.86 -42.12
N GLU A 350 -28.76 7.02 -42.42
CA GLU A 350 -28.97 5.69 -41.82
C GLU A 350 -27.79 4.78 -42.22
N GLU A 351 -26.73 4.74 -41.39
CA GLU A 351 -25.87 3.57 -41.31
C GLU A 351 -25.97 3.03 -39.89
N GLU A 352 -26.32 1.75 -39.76
CA GLU A 352 -26.30 0.99 -38.51
C GLU A 352 -24.86 1.07 -37.92
N GLU A 353 -24.61 2.06 -37.05
CA GLU A 353 -23.36 2.14 -36.34
C GLU A 353 -23.32 1.04 -35.25
N GLU A 354 -22.82 -0.13 -35.62
CA GLU A 354 -22.31 -1.10 -34.69
C GLU A 354 -21.09 -0.48 -33.96
N GLY A 355 -21.26 -0.01 -32.71
CA GLY A 355 -20.11 0.36 -31.89
C GLY A 355 -20.22 1.51 -30.90
N HIS A 356 -21.35 2.21 -30.77
CA HIS A 356 -21.50 3.21 -29.72
C HIS A 356 -21.68 2.52 -28.33
N HIS A 357 -20.61 2.47 -27.56
CA HIS A 357 -20.69 2.08 -26.18
C HIS A 357 -21.27 3.22 -25.34
N GLY A 358 -22.53 3.09 -24.95
CA GLY A 358 -23.20 4.02 -24.03
C GLY A 358 -22.52 4.15 -22.66
N PRO A 359 -23.00 5.06 -21.80
CA PRO A 359 -22.45 5.24 -20.47
C PRO A 359 -22.53 3.94 -19.64
N VAL A 360 -21.39 3.54 -19.07
CA VAL A 360 -21.23 2.28 -18.34
C VAL A 360 -21.12 2.51 -16.83
N ARG A 361 -21.68 1.63 -16.03
CA ARG A 361 -21.46 1.52 -14.59
C ARG A 361 -20.91 0.15 -14.20
N LEU A 362 -20.04 0.13 -13.20
CA LEU A 362 -19.44 -1.08 -12.67
C LEU A 362 -19.95 -1.39 -11.24
N ASN A 363 -20.14 -2.68 -10.94
CA ASN A 363 -20.62 -3.12 -9.64
C ASN A 363 -19.75 -4.20 -8.97
N PRO A 364 -18.46 -3.94 -8.71
CA PRO A 364 -17.59 -4.93 -8.09
C PRO A 364 -18.06 -5.32 -6.67
N ARG A 365 -17.94 -6.62 -6.38
CA ARG A 365 -18.19 -7.21 -5.06
C ARG A 365 -17.11 -8.21 -4.73
N ARG A 366 -16.56 -8.12 -3.54
CA ARG A 366 -15.57 -9.05 -3.00
C ARG A 366 -16.01 -9.61 -1.67
N SER A 367 -15.85 -10.91 -1.49
CA SER A 367 -15.91 -11.58 -0.19
C SER A 367 -14.58 -12.28 0.07
N SER A 368 -14.04 -12.16 1.26
CA SER A 368 -12.77 -12.76 1.66
C SER A 368 -12.89 -13.43 3.01
N LEU A 369 -12.37 -14.64 3.12
CA LEU A 369 -12.19 -15.36 4.38
C LEU A 369 -10.71 -15.57 4.60
N GLN A 370 -10.18 -15.09 5.74
CA GLN A 370 -8.77 -15.15 6.07
C GLN A 370 -8.56 -15.83 7.42
N LEU A 371 -7.69 -16.84 7.44
CA LEU A 371 -7.18 -17.49 8.63
C LEU A 371 -5.71 -17.12 8.80
N ARG A 372 -5.37 -16.54 9.94
CA ARG A 372 -3.99 -16.21 10.33
C ARG A 372 -3.62 -16.93 11.61
N GLY A 373 -2.38 -17.35 11.70
CA GLY A 373 -1.84 -17.94 12.93
C GLY A 373 -0.35 -17.74 13.02
N GLY A 374 0.17 -17.75 14.22
CA GLY A 374 1.61 -17.59 14.47
C GLY A 374 2.04 -18.15 15.81
N LEU A 375 3.33 -18.42 15.90
CA LEU A 375 4.04 -18.82 17.11
C LEU A 375 5.26 -17.93 17.31
N GLN A 376 5.56 -17.61 18.54
CA GLN A 376 6.71 -16.79 18.96
C GLN A 376 7.41 -17.40 20.17
N ASP A 377 8.61 -16.92 20.46
CA ASP A 377 9.43 -17.37 21.58
C ASP A 377 9.65 -18.89 21.61
N LEU A 378 9.88 -19.47 20.44
CA LEU A 378 10.22 -20.88 20.30
C LEU A 378 11.70 -21.10 20.64
N ALA A 379 11.96 -22.23 21.29
CA ALA A 379 13.32 -22.69 21.54
C ALA A 379 13.86 -23.42 20.27
N GLY A 380 15.14 -23.22 19.95
CA GLY A 380 15.79 -23.89 18.83
C GLY A 380 16.19 -22.96 17.69
N ALA A 381 16.33 -23.49 16.48
CA ALA A 381 16.79 -22.74 15.31
C ALA A 381 15.76 -21.72 14.77
N ILE A 382 14.49 -21.96 15.05
CA ILE A 382 13.36 -21.09 14.67
C ILE A 382 12.84 -20.44 15.93
N SER A 383 12.82 -19.10 15.98
CA SER A 383 12.30 -18.32 17.10
C SER A 383 10.80 -18.08 17.02
N GLY A 384 10.23 -18.16 15.82
CA GLY A 384 8.82 -17.93 15.59
C GLY A 384 8.44 -18.14 14.14
N GLY A 385 7.18 -17.90 13.84
CA GLY A 385 6.69 -17.91 12.48
C GLY A 385 5.21 -17.64 12.43
N ASN A 386 4.72 -17.29 11.27
CA ASN A 386 3.31 -17.03 11.01
C ASN A 386 2.87 -17.62 9.68
N PHE A 387 1.58 -17.88 9.58
CA PHE A 387 0.94 -18.26 8.33
C PHE A 387 -0.33 -17.47 8.09
N THR A 388 -0.66 -17.32 6.83
CA THR A 388 -1.93 -16.75 6.35
C THR A 388 -2.48 -17.62 5.24
N LEU A 389 -3.75 -17.99 5.37
CA LEU A 389 -4.55 -18.64 4.33
C LEU A 389 -5.71 -17.71 4.02
N GLN A 390 -5.95 -17.44 2.74
CA GLN A 390 -7.01 -16.53 2.34
C GLN A 390 -7.74 -17.06 1.11
N TYR A 391 -9.05 -17.08 1.16
CA TYR A 391 -9.93 -17.32 0.02
C TYR A 391 -10.67 -16.06 -0.34
N ASN A 392 -10.59 -15.63 -1.61
CA ASN A 392 -11.33 -14.51 -2.16
C ASN A 392 -12.29 -14.97 -3.24
N ASN A 393 -13.48 -14.40 -3.22
CA ASN A 393 -14.45 -14.49 -4.31
C ASN A 393 -14.79 -13.07 -4.75
N TYR A 394 -14.30 -12.71 -5.93
CA TYR A 394 -14.53 -11.41 -6.54
C TYR A 394 -15.35 -11.57 -7.81
N GLN A 395 -16.27 -10.64 -8.02
CA GLN A 395 -17.03 -10.53 -9.26
C GLN A 395 -17.39 -9.06 -9.52
N HIS A 396 -17.48 -8.70 -10.78
CA HIS A 396 -18.14 -7.45 -11.20
C HIS A 396 -18.82 -7.64 -12.55
N SER A 397 -19.73 -6.71 -12.85
CA SER A 397 -20.36 -6.59 -14.14
C SER A 397 -20.20 -5.16 -14.61
N GLU A 398 -19.96 -4.99 -15.88
CA GLU A 398 -20.05 -3.77 -16.64
C GLU A 398 -21.47 -3.72 -17.22
N ILE A 399 -22.18 -2.64 -16.91
CA ILE A 399 -23.60 -2.54 -17.18
C ILE A 399 -23.83 -1.22 -17.90
N GLU A 400 -24.35 -1.29 -19.09
CA GLU A 400 -24.79 -0.12 -19.83
C GLU A 400 -25.95 0.55 -19.11
N ILE A 401 -25.90 1.87 -18.99
CA ILE A 401 -26.89 2.59 -18.18
C ILE A 401 -28.21 2.71 -18.92
N GLU A 402 -28.20 2.87 -20.23
CA GLU A 402 -29.40 3.08 -21.05
C GLU A 402 -30.23 1.80 -21.22
N THR A 403 -29.58 0.72 -21.60
CA THR A 403 -30.24 -0.56 -21.85
C THR A 403 -30.40 -1.42 -20.60
N GLN A 404 -29.60 -1.16 -19.56
CA GLN A 404 -29.42 -1.99 -18.35
C GLN A 404 -28.90 -3.40 -18.68
N GLU A 405 -28.33 -3.58 -19.85
CA GLU A 405 -27.74 -4.84 -20.27
C GLU A 405 -26.34 -5.01 -19.66
N VAL A 406 -25.91 -6.24 -19.55
CA VAL A 406 -24.60 -6.60 -18.99
C VAL A 406 -23.68 -6.92 -20.18
N GLY A 407 -22.85 -5.98 -20.59
CA GLY A 407 -21.84 -6.17 -21.64
C GLY A 407 -20.82 -7.22 -21.21
N THR A 408 -20.18 -7.03 -20.05
CA THR A 408 -19.19 -7.99 -19.53
C THR A 408 -19.43 -8.37 -18.07
N ARG A 409 -19.17 -9.61 -17.74
CA ARG A 409 -19.16 -10.11 -16.37
C ARG A 409 -17.83 -10.81 -16.05
N PHE A 410 -17.16 -10.34 -15.01
CA PHE A 410 -15.90 -10.90 -14.53
C PHE A 410 -16.11 -11.68 -13.23
N LYS A 411 -15.46 -12.85 -13.13
CA LYS A 411 -15.35 -13.65 -11.91
C LYS A 411 -13.90 -14.00 -11.66
N ASN A 412 -13.44 -13.76 -10.43
CA ASN A 412 -12.08 -14.06 -10.00
C ASN A 412 -12.11 -14.72 -8.63
N ARG A 413 -11.84 -16.00 -8.56
CA ARG A 413 -11.71 -16.75 -7.33
C ARG A 413 -10.25 -17.04 -7.07
N SER A 414 -9.78 -16.78 -5.86
CA SER A 414 -8.38 -17.03 -5.53
C SER A 414 -8.22 -17.61 -4.13
N PHE A 415 -7.29 -18.55 -4.03
CA PHE A 415 -6.80 -19.08 -2.77
C PHE A 415 -5.32 -18.72 -2.64
N LEU A 416 -5.01 -17.93 -1.61
CA LEU A 416 -3.65 -17.48 -1.30
C LEU A 416 -3.18 -18.16 -0.02
N TYR A 417 -1.92 -18.53 0.00
CA TYR A 417 -1.27 -19.04 1.20
C TYR A 417 0.14 -18.48 1.34
N ARG A 418 0.52 -18.20 2.56
CA ARG A 418 1.85 -17.68 2.91
C ARG A 418 2.25 -18.23 4.27
N ALA A 419 3.53 -18.63 4.40
CA ALA A 419 4.14 -18.97 5.67
C ALA A 419 5.53 -18.32 5.75
N VAL A 420 5.84 -17.75 6.90
CA VAL A 420 7.12 -17.10 7.20
C VAL A 420 7.62 -17.66 8.52
N PHE A 421 8.88 -18.04 8.57
CA PHE A 421 9.57 -18.55 9.74
C PHE A 421 10.71 -17.61 10.12
N ASP A 422 10.76 -17.23 11.36
CA ASP A 422 11.79 -16.39 11.91
C ASP A 422 12.93 -17.23 12.48
N GLN A 423 14.14 -16.94 12.03
CA GLN A 423 15.34 -17.60 12.50
C GLN A 423 15.71 -17.08 13.90
N GLN A 424 16.14 -17.98 14.76
CA GLN A 424 16.78 -17.58 16.02
C GLN A 424 18.01 -16.72 15.73
N LYS A 425 18.12 -15.59 16.41
CA LYS A 425 19.29 -14.71 16.27
C LYS A 425 20.55 -15.43 16.74
N VAL A 426 21.55 -15.55 15.88
CA VAL A 426 22.84 -16.16 16.16
C VAL A 426 23.93 -15.09 16.04
N GLY A 427 24.41 -14.61 17.17
CA GLY A 427 25.37 -13.50 17.19
C GLY A 427 24.78 -12.24 16.55
N ARG A 428 25.31 -11.85 15.39
CA ARG A 428 24.88 -10.69 14.60
C ARG A 428 23.93 -11.01 13.47
N LEU A 429 23.69 -12.30 13.19
CA LEU A 429 22.85 -12.78 12.12
C LEU A 429 21.42 -12.99 12.63
N SER A 430 20.45 -12.42 11.91
CA SER A 430 19.01 -12.68 12.06
C SER A 430 18.37 -12.74 10.68
N GLY A 431 17.26 -13.42 10.56
CA GLY A 431 16.57 -13.49 9.26
C GLY A 431 15.25 -14.20 9.32
N SER A 432 14.63 -14.32 8.17
CA SER A 432 13.42 -15.10 7.97
C SER A 432 13.46 -15.83 6.63
N PHE A 433 12.70 -16.89 6.53
CA PHE A 433 12.49 -17.63 5.29
C PHE A 433 11.06 -18.12 5.20
N GLY A 434 10.60 -18.42 4.03
CA GLY A 434 9.22 -18.82 3.88
C GLY A 434 8.86 -19.28 2.48
N PHE A 435 7.58 -19.52 2.31
CA PHE A 435 6.98 -19.82 1.03
C PHE A 435 5.62 -19.13 0.90
N SER A 436 5.20 -18.89 -0.32
CA SER A 436 3.86 -18.38 -0.63
C SER A 436 3.38 -18.89 -1.97
N GLY A 437 2.07 -18.85 -2.17
CA GLY A 437 1.49 -19.22 -3.45
C GLY A 437 0.07 -18.73 -3.62
N LEU A 438 -0.40 -18.90 -4.85
CA LEU A 438 -1.71 -18.48 -5.32
C LEU A 438 -2.28 -19.56 -6.25
N HIS A 439 -3.53 -19.90 -6.06
CA HIS A 439 -4.36 -20.54 -7.07
C HIS A 439 -5.49 -19.56 -7.42
N ARG A 440 -5.65 -19.23 -8.71
CA ARG A 440 -6.63 -18.27 -9.22
C ARG A 440 -7.39 -18.88 -10.39
N ASP A 441 -8.72 -18.81 -10.34
CA ASP A 441 -9.61 -19.10 -11.45
C ASP A 441 -10.27 -17.79 -11.90
N PHE A 442 -9.91 -17.38 -13.11
CA PHE A 442 -10.43 -16.19 -13.77
C PHE A 442 -11.39 -16.58 -14.88
N LYS A 443 -12.47 -15.83 -15.02
CA LYS A 443 -13.43 -15.96 -16.12
C LYS A 443 -14.07 -14.63 -16.46
N SER A 444 -14.05 -14.22 -17.72
CA SER A 444 -14.91 -13.18 -18.29
C SER A 444 -15.96 -13.82 -19.19
N THR A 445 -17.13 -13.20 -19.26
CA THR A 445 -18.27 -13.66 -20.09
C THR A 445 -19.10 -12.45 -20.50
N GLY A 446 -19.63 -12.45 -21.69
CA GLY A 446 -20.36 -11.37 -22.34
C GLY A 446 -19.84 -11.14 -23.73
N GLU A 447 -20.42 -10.23 -24.47
CA GLU A 447 -20.02 -9.90 -25.84
C GLU A 447 -18.64 -9.25 -25.87
N GLU A 448 -18.29 -8.48 -24.83
CA GLU A 448 -17.00 -7.81 -24.67
C GLU A 448 -16.00 -8.62 -23.81
N ALA A 449 -16.13 -9.93 -23.76
CA ALA A 449 -15.25 -10.77 -22.94
C ALA A 449 -13.81 -10.73 -23.43
N LEU A 450 -12.92 -10.04 -22.71
CA LEU A 450 -11.53 -9.73 -23.10
C LEU A 450 -10.60 -10.95 -23.12
N ALA A 451 -10.77 -11.91 -22.21
CA ALA A 451 -9.84 -13.02 -22.08
C ALA A 451 -10.56 -14.34 -21.79
N PRO A 452 -10.02 -15.49 -22.25
CA PRO A 452 -10.59 -16.81 -21.99
C PRO A 452 -10.55 -17.17 -20.49
N ALA A 453 -11.41 -18.06 -20.08
CA ALA A 453 -11.33 -18.66 -18.76
C ALA A 453 -9.93 -19.24 -18.54
N THR A 454 -9.28 -18.83 -17.44
CA THR A 454 -7.87 -19.16 -17.21
C THR A 454 -7.63 -19.53 -15.76
N SER A 455 -7.00 -20.70 -15.54
CA SER A 455 -6.44 -21.08 -14.25
C SER A 455 -4.99 -20.59 -14.14
N HIS A 456 -4.65 -19.91 -13.06
CA HIS A 456 -3.31 -19.42 -12.76
C HIS A 456 -2.81 -20.00 -11.43
N ASN A 457 -1.65 -20.62 -11.45
CA ASN A 457 -0.97 -21.13 -10.28
C ASN A 457 0.38 -20.43 -10.08
N ASN A 458 0.62 -19.97 -8.87
CA ASN A 458 1.89 -19.41 -8.45
C ASN A 458 2.42 -20.17 -7.23
N PHE A 459 3.70 -20.43 -7.21
CA PHE A 459 4.42 -20.94 -6.03
C PHE A 459 5.79 -20.31 -5.94
N SER A 460 6.20 -20.00 -4.72
CA SER A 460 7.50 -19.38 -4.45
C SER A 460 8.05 -19.76 -3.09
N THR A 461 9.39 -19.72 -2.99
CA THR A 461 10.13 -19.80 -1.74
C THR A 461 11.12 -18.64 -1.66
N PHE A 462 11.35 -18.12 -0.45
CA PHE A 462 12.20 -16.96 -0.23
C PHE A 462 12.94 -17.02 1.10
N GLY A 463 14.04 -16.27 1.17
CA GLY A 463 14.79 -16.06 2.40
C GLY A 463 15.40 -14.66 2.44
N LEU A 464 15.42 -14.07 3.62
CA LEU A 464 15.98 -12.76 3.91
C LEU A 464 16.87 -12.86 5.13
N GLN A 465 18.11 -12.38 5.05
CA GLN A 465 19.10 -12.41 6.12
C GLN A 465 19.64 -11.01 6.40
N THR A 466 19.86 -10.71 7.66
CA THR A 466 20.43 -9.42 8.10
C THR A 466 21.58 -9.67 9.07
N ILE A 467 22.73 -9.07 8.78
CA ILE A 467 23.89 -9.03 9.67
C ILE A 467 23.97 -7.61 10.24
N SER A 468 23.80 -7.47 11.56
CA SER A 468 23.78 -6.17 12.23
C SER A 468 25.04 -5.94 13.05
N PHE A 469 25.67 -4.79 12.83
CA PHE A 469 26.72 -4.19 13.65
C PHE A 469 26.14 -2.94 14.34
N ASP A 470 26.90 -2.29 15.19
CA ASP A 470 26.40 -1.13 15.96
C ASP A 470 25.83 -0.01 15.06
N ARG A 471 26.55 0.32 13.98
CA ARG A 471 26.15 1.39 13.05
C ARG A 471 25.87 0.91 11.63
N VAL A 472 26.13 -0.34 11.33
CA VAL A 472 26.02 -0.90 9.98
C VAL A 472 25.12 -2.12 10.01
N ALA A 473 24.18 -2.22 9.08
CA ALA A 473 23.45 -3.44 8.82
C ALA A 473 23.57 -3.80 7.34
N LEU A 474 23.87 -5.06 7.08
CA LEU A 474 23.87 -5.65 5.75
C LEU A 474 22.69 -6.61 5.67
N GLN A 475 21.83 -6.40 4.71
CA GLN A 475 20.69 -7.29 4.43
C GLN A 475 20.83 -7.89 3.04
N PHE A 476 20.53 -9.16 2.89
CA PHE A 476 20.53 -9.85 1.60
C PHE A 476 19.49 -10.94 1.58
N GLY A 477 18.97 -11.24 0.40
CA GLY A 477 17.97 -12.28 0.26
C GLY A 477 17.72 -12.69 -1.18
N GLY A 478 16.94 -13.74 -1.31
CA GLY A 478 16.54 -14.29 -2.60
C GLY A 478 15.17 -14.92 -2.57
N ARG A 479 14.52 -14.95 -3.73
CA ARG A 479 13.23 -15.61 -3.99
C ARG A 479 13.28 -16.36 -5.30
N LEU A 480 12.78 -17.57 -5.28
CA LEU A 480 12.49 -18.36 -6.47
C LEU A 480 10.97 -18.47 -6.64
N GLU A 481 10.49 -18.17 -7.84
CA GLU A 481 9.05 -18.14 -8.09
C GLU A 481 8.71 -18.75 -9.45
N ARG A 482 7.59 -19.50 -9.50
CA ARG A 482 7.02 -20.04 -10.72
C ARG A 482 5.57 -19.63 -10.85
N ASN A 483 5.21 -19.10 -12.03
CA ASN A 483 3.86 -18.81 -12.47
C ASN A 483 3.49 -19.75 -13.62
N ALA A 484 2.26 -20.27 -13.63
CA ALA A 484 1.75 -21.14 -14.69
C ALA A 484 0.29 -20.76 -15.01
N TYR A 485 0.02 -20.48 -16.29
CA TYR A 485 -1.26 -20.07 -16.83
C TYR A 485 -1.80 -21.14 -17.75
N ARG A 486 -3.08 -21.51 -17.57
CA ARG A 486 -3.81 -22.48 -18.36
C ARG A 486 -5.10 -21.87 -18.86
N PRO A 487 -5.06 -21.17 -20.01
CA PRO A 487 -6.25 -20.61 -20.64
C PRO A 487 -7.03 -21.71 -21.37
N ASP A 488 -8.36 -21.59 -21.40
CA ASP A 488 -9.21 -22.46 -22.20
C ASP A 488 -8.97 -22.19 -23.70
N GLY A 489 -8.65 -23.23 -24.44
CA GLY A 489 -8.49 -23.21 -25.91
C GLY A 489 -7.23 -22.50 -26.43
N LEU A 490 -6.39 -21.94 -25.59
CA LEU A 490 -5.15 -21.26 -25.97
C LEU A 490 -3.91 -21.96 -25.40
N ARG A 491 -2.74 -21.48 -25.81
CA ARG A 491 -1.44 -22.03 -25.39
C ARG A 491 -1.17 -21.78 -23.91
N GLU A 492 -0.89 -22.84 -23.16
CA GLU A 492 -0.40 -22.74 -21.77
C GLU A 492 0.97 -22.04 -21.72
N ARG A 493 1.17 -21.20 -20.71
CA ARG A 493 2.44 -20.51 -20.47
C ARG A 493 2.91 -20.73 -19.04
N SER A 494 4.21 -20.86 -18.87
CA SER A 494 4.82 -20.89 -17.55
C SER A 494 6.13 -20.12 -17.50
N PHE A 495 6.35 -19.42 -16.39
CA PHE A 495 7.52 -18.58 -16.17
C PHE A 495 8.13 -18.94 -14.82
N THR A 496 9.44 -19.12 -14.81
CA THR A 496 10.21 -19.30 -13.56
C THR A 496 11.26 -18.22 -13.51
N GLY A 497 11.40 -17.57 -12.36
CA GLY A 497 12.35 -16.49 -12.19
C GLY A 497 12.92 -16.40 -10.79
N PHE A 498 14.03 -15.71 -10.70
CA PHE A 498 14.73 -15.39 -9.47
C PHE A 498 14.61 -13.88 -9.22
N SER A 499 14.39 -13.50 -7.95
CA SER A 499 14.55 -12.14 -7.46
C SER A 499 15.54 -12.15 -6.30
N GLY A 500 16.41 -11.16 -6.22
CA GLY A 500 17.38 -11.04 -5.15
C GLY A 500 17.61 -9.59 -4.76
N SER A 501 18.02 -9.35 -3.53
CA SER A 501 18.37 -8.01 -3.06
C SER A 501 19.56 -8.03 -2.12
N THR A 502 20.31 -6.93 -2.12
CA THR A 502 21.35 -6.64 -1.14
C THR A 502 21.21 -5.19 -0.71
N GLY A 503 21.12 -4.96 0.59
CA GLY A 503 20.97 -3.63 1.19
C GLY A 503 22.05 -3.37 2.23
N LEU A 504 22.57 -2.16 2.22
CA LEU A 504 23.51 -1.64 3.21
C LEU A 504 22.87 -0.44 3.91
N ARG A 505 22.81 -0.49 5.23
CA ARG A 505 22.40 0.65 6.06
C ARG A 505 23.55 1.08 6.95
N VAL A 506 23.84 2.38 6.96
CA VAL A 506 24.92 2.98 7.75
C VAL A 506 24.36 4.13 8.61
N GLY A 507 24.44 4.00 9.92
CA GLY A 507 24.16 5.09 10.86
C GLY A 507 25.35 6.05 10.90
N LEU A 508 25.16 7.26 10.34
CA LEU A 508 26.20 8.29 10.24
C LEU A 508 26.39 9.11 11.53
N GLY A 509 25.58 8.83 12.57
CA GLY A 509 25.50 9.60 13.82
C GLY A 509 24.50 10.75 13.75
N GLY A 510 24.12 11.32 14.91
CA GLY A 510 23.17 12.43 15.00
C GLY A 510 21.81 12.15 14.37
N SER A 511 21.32 10.92 14.41
CA SER A 511 20.04 10.49 13.79
C SER A 511 20.06 10.54 12.24
N ASN A 512 21.22 10.48 11.63
CA ASN A 512 21.38 10.35 10.17
C ASN A 512 21.60 8.89 9.78
N VAL A 513 20.92 8.44 8.73
CA VAL A 513 21.02 7.09 8.19
C VAL A 513 21.17 7.16 6.68
N LEU A 514 22.17 6.47 6.16
CA LEU A 514 22.34 6.21 4.73
C LEU A 514 21.93 4.77 4.43
N VAL A 515 21.10 4.60 3.41
CA VAL A 515 20.70 3.28 2.92
C VAL A 515 21.04 3.19 1.43
N ALA A 516 21.62 2.08 1.04
CA ALA A 516 21.91 1.75 -0.36
C ALA A 516 21.40 0.33 -0.64
N ASN A 517 20.57 0.16 -1.64
CA ASN A 517 20.03 -1.14 -2.05
C ASN A 517 20.34 -1.41 -3.52
N TYR A 518 20.69 -2.65 -3.81
CA TYR A 518 20.64 -3.24 -5.13
C TYR A 518 19.58 -4.34 -5.16
N THR A 519 18.77 -4.35 -6.22
CA THR A 519 17.74 -5.38 -6.41
C THR A 519 17.79 -5.92 -7.82
N HIS A 520 17.71 -7.24 -7.94
CA HIS A 520 17.39 -7.95 -9.16
C HIS A 520 15.98 -8.51 -9.02
N SER A 521 15.08 -8.13 -9.91
CA SER A 521 13.68 -8.54 -9.86
C SER A 521 13.24 -9.16 -11.17
N TYR A 522 12.29 -10.07 -11.08
CA TYR A 522 11.62 -10.62 -12.23
C TYR A 522 10.10 -10.47 -12.09
N ARG A 523 9.36 -10.33 -13.22
CA ARG A 523 7.91 -10.40 -13.28
C ARG A 523 7.48 -11.31 -14.44
N ALA A 524 6.53 -12.20 -14.18
CA ALA A 524 5.81 -12.90 -15.24
C ALA A 524 4.84 -11.92 -15.89
N PRO A 525 4.62 -11.99 -17.22
CA PRO A 525 3.52 -11.26 -17.84
C PRO A 525 2.19 -11.61 -17.17
N ALA A 526 1.29 -10.62 -17.05
CA ALA A 526 -0.04 -10.82 -16.53
C ALA A 526 -0.89 -11.66 -17.51
N LEU A 527 -1.98 -12.27 -17.01
CA LEU A 527 -2.92 -13.03 -17.81
C LEU A 527 -3.46 -12.18 -18.97
N GLU A 528 -3.78 -10.95 -18.69
CA GLU A 528 -4.35 -9.98 -19.60
C GLU A 528 -3.36 -9.58 -20.70
N GLU A 529 -2.09 -9.39 -20.33
CA GLU A 529 -1.00 -9.11 -21.27
C GLU A 529 -0.77 -10.26 -22.27
N LEU A 530 -1.07 -11.50 -21.84
CA LEU A 530 -0.89 -12.69 -22.66
C LEU A 530 -2.09 -12.98 -23.56
N TYR A 531 -3.33 -12.78 -23.07
CA TYR A 531 -4.49 -13.42 -23.67
C TYR A 531 -5.70 -12.49 -23.94
N ASN A 532 -5.63 -11.17 -23.66
CA ASN A 532 -6.71 -10.27 -24.04
C ASN A 532 -6.93 -10.28 -25.55
N ASN A 533 -8.19 -10.20 -25.98
CA ASN A 533 -8.55 -9.99 -27.37
C ASN A 533 -9.99 -9.48 -27.45
N GLY A 534 -10.17 -8.16 -27.47
CA GLY A 534 -11.49 -7.55 -27.53
C GLY A 534 -11.49 -6.08 -27.19
N PRO A 535 -12.64 -5.44 -27.34
CA PRO A 535 -12.85 -4.04 -26.96
C PRO A 535 -12.72 -3.87 -25.45
N HIS A 536 -12.08 -2.81 -25.03
CA HIS A 536 -11.93 -2.42 -23.65
C HIS A 536 -12.31 -0.95 -23.51
N ALA A 537 -13.59 -0.70 -23.37
CA ALA A 537 -14.15 0.66 -23.30
C ALA A 537 -13.48 1.49 -22.19
N GLY A 538 -13.19 0.88 -21.05
CA GLY A 538 -12.51 1.53 -19.96
C GLY A 538 -11.09 2.01 -20.25
N ASN A 539 -10.37 1.40 -21.19
CA ASN A 539 -9.04 1.87 -21.64
C ASN A 539 -9.09 2.65 -22.97
N LEU A 540 -10.27 2.79 -23.55
CA LEU A 540 -10.50 3.40 -24.89
C LEU A 540 -9.63 2.72 -25.96
N THR A 541 -9.47 1.41 -25.90
CA THR A 541 -8.63 0.62 -26.80
C THR A 541 -9.25 -0.74 -27.09
N TYR A 542 -9.04 -1.26 -28.30
CA TYR A 542 -9.18 -2.68 -28.58
C TYR A 542 -7.87 -3.38 -28.24
N GLU A 543 -7.88 -4.19 -27.18
CA GLU A 543 -6.66 -4.79 -26.63
C GLU A 543 -6.36 -6.16 -27.24
N VAL A 544 -5.13 -6.34 -27.71
CA VAL A 544 -4.63 -7.61 -28.23
C VAL A 544 -3.47 -8.12 -27.39
N GLY A 545 -3.68 -9.23 -26.71
CA GLY A 545 -2.67 -9.94 -25.92
C GLY A 545 -1.55 -10.52 -26.81
N ASN A 546 -0.49 -10.94 -26.17
CA ASN A 546 0.64 -11.54 -26.86
C ASN A 546 1.20 -12.73 -26.07
N ASP A 547 0.86 -13.93 -26.49
CA ASP A 547 1.28 -15.17 -25.82
C ASP A 547 2.77 -15.49 -26.02
N SER A 548 3.48 -14.71 -26.84
CA SER A 548 4.93 -14.84 -27.04
C SER A 548 5.77 -14.04 -26.05
N LEU A 549 5.15 -13.18 -25.21
CA LEU A 549 5.86 -12.37 -24.23
C LEU A 549 6.79 -13.18 -23.34
N SER A 550 7.94 -12.61 -23.05
CA SER A 550 8.93 -13.11 -22.10
C SER A 550 8.72 -12.49 -20.73
N ARG A 551 9.38 -13.03 -19.71
CA ARG A 551 9.38 -12.43 -18.37
C ARG A 551 10.14 -11.10 -18.36
N GLU A 552 9.61 -10.11 -17.66
CA GLU A 552 10.34 -8.87 -17.37
C GLU A 552 11.45 -9.13 -16.33
N ARG A 553 12.54 -8.37 -16.45
CA ARG A 553 13.66 -8.36 -15.49
C ARG A 553 14.05 -6.93 -15.21
N ALA A 554 14.27 -6.60 -13.95
CA ALA A 554 14.73 -5.28 -13.52
C ALA A 554 16.01 -5.42 -12.68
N ASP A 555 16.98 -4.61 -12.98
CA ASP A 555 18.15 -4.37 -12.14
C ASP A 555 18.06 -2.93 -11.60
N GLY A 556 17.98 -2.78 -10.28
CA GLY A 556 17.68 -1.52 -9.63
C GLY A 556 18.69 -1.13 -8.56
N VAL A 557 18.92 0.17 -8.44
CA VAL A 557 19.68 0.78 -7.34
C VAL A 557 18.84 1.86 -6.70
N ASP A 558 18.73 1.79 -5.37
CA ASP A 558 18.09 2.80 -4.52
C ASP A 558 19.09 3.36 -3.52
N LEU A 559 19.21 4.68 -3.45
CA LEU A 559 19.99 5.40 -2.44
C LEU A 559 19.05 6.29 -1.63
N SER A 560 19.14 6.25 -0.31
CA SER A 560 18.33 7.03 0.59
C SER A 560 19.16 7.61 1.72
N LEU A 561 19.12 8.94 1.87
CA LEU A 561 19.68 9.65 3.01
C LEU A 561 18.52 10.15 3.86
N ARG A 562 18.49 9.77 5.14
CA ARG A 562 17.42 10.09 6.07
C ARG A 562 17.96 10.74 7.32
N HIS A 563 17.19 11.69 7.82
CA HIS A 563 17.41 12.34 9.12
C HIS A 563 16.10 12.40 9.91
N SER A 564 16.16 12.13 11.21
CA SER A 564 15.04 12.31 12.12
C SER A 564 15.52 12.84 13.46
N SER A 565 15.08 14.03 13.82
CA SER A 565 15.35 14.66 15.11
C SER A 565 14.10 15.38 15.63
N GLY A 566 14.12 15.89 16.85
CA GLY A 566 12.95 16.56 17.43
C GLY A 566 12.46 17.80 16.66
N ARG A 567 13.27 18.39 15.78
CA ARG A 567 12.93 19.59 15.00
C ARG A 567 13.10 19.44 13.48
N MET A 568 13.57 18.30 13.00
CA MET A 568 13.81 18.11 11.58
C MET A 568 13.57 16.66 11.19
N ARG A 569 12.79 16.47 10.13
CA ARG A 569 12.72 15.21 9.39
C ARG A 569 13.10 15.51 7.95
N ALA A 570 14.07 14.79 7.44
CA ALA A 570 14.50 14.91 6.05
C ALA A 570 14.72 13.55 5.42
N GLU A 571 14.34 13.42 4.17
CA GLU A 571 14.56 12.23 3.35
C GLU A 571 14.91 12.67 1.93
N ALA A 572 15.97 12.12 1.38
CA ALA A 572 16.37 12.30 -0.02
C ALA A 572 16.61 10.92 -0.62
N ASN A 573 15.89 10.59 -1.68
CA ASN A 573 15.98 9.32 -2.37
C ASN A 573 16.38 9.56 -3.83
N TYR A 574 17.26 8.72 -4.32
CA TYR A 574 17.57 8.55 -5.73
C TYR A 574 17.34 7.10 -6.12
N PHE A 575 16.73 6.87 -7.26
CA PHE A 575 16.53 5.52 -7.79
C PHE A 575 16.84 5.46 -9.29
N TYR A 576 17.34 4.30 -9.70
CA TYR A 576 17.58 3.94 -11.09
C TYR A 576 17.23 2.47 -11.30
N TYR A 577 16.36 2.19 -12.28
CA TYR A 577 15.97 0.84 -12.68
C TYR A 577 16.17 0.65 -14.17
N SER A 578 16.96 -0.37 -14.54
CA SER A 578 17.12 -0.85 -15.91
C SER A 578 16.26 -2.08 -16.09
N MET A 579 15.31 -2.00 -17.00
CA MET A 579 14.36 -3.09 -17.26
C MET A 579 14.60 -3.71 -18.62
N ARG A 580 14.60 -5.04 -18.66
CA ARG A 580 14.62 -5.82 -19.89
C ARG A 580 13.26 -6.43 -20.10
N ASP A 581 12.83 -6.44 -21.37
CA ASP A 581 11.57 -7.03 -21.79
C ASP A 581 10.34 -6.41 -21.07
N PHE A 582 10.38 -5.09 -20.79
CA PHE A 582 9.29 -4.35 -20.17
C PHE A 582 8.05 -4.40 -21.08
N VAL A 583 6.91 -4.85 -20.52
CA VAL A 583 5.64 -4.98 -21.25
C VAL A 583 4.88 -3.67 -21.21
N TYR A 584 4.42 -3.21 -22.37
CA TYR A 584 3.58 -2.03 -22.53
C TYR A 584 2.56 -2.24 -23.64
N LEU A 585 1.46 -1.51 -23.58
CA LEU A 585 0.43 -1.53 -24.61
C LEU A 585 0.82 -0.55 -25.71
N ALA A 586 1.03 -1.04 -26.92
CA ALA A 586 1.48 -0.27 -28.08
C ALA A 586 0.37 -0.17 -29.13
N PRO A 587 0.01 1.03 -29.61
CA PRO A 587 -0.96 1.18 -30.69
C PRO A 587 -0.43 0.54 -31.98
N THR A 588 -1.31 -0.09 -32.74
CA THR A 588 -0.97 -0.71 -34.04
C THR A 588 -1.13 0.27 -35.20
N GLY A 589 -1.88 1.37 -35.02
CA GLY A 589 -2.30 2.30 -36.07
C GLY A 589 -3.61 1.89 -36.75
N GLU A 590 -4.22 0.79 -36.32
CA GLU A 590 -5.52 0.31 -36.77
C GLU A 590 -6.61 0.71 -35.78
N VAL A 591 -7.85 0.79 -36.27
CA VAL A 591 -9.07 0.97 -35.49
C VAL A 591 -9.92 -0.28 -35.66
N GLU A 592 -10.47 -0.83 -34.58
CA GLU A 592 -11.37 -1.98 -34.55
C GLU A 592 -12.48 -1.70 -33.54
N ASP A 593 -13.72 -1.92 -33.92
CA ASP A 593 -14.93 -1.59 -33.13
C ASP A 593 -14.95 -0.12 -32.61
N GLY A 594 -14.57 0.83 -33.48
CA GLY A 594 -14.47 2.25 -33.13
C GLY A 594 -13.32 2.62 -32.16
N LEU A 595 -12.54 1.66 -31.71
CA LEU A 595 -11.46 1.84 -30.72
C LEU A 595 -10.07 1.72 -31.38
N VAL A 596 -9.10 2.47 -30.85
CA VAL A 596 -7.70 2.32 -31.27
C VAL A 596 -7.20 0.94 -30.90
N LYS A 597 -6.81 0.13 -31.89
CA LYS A 597 -6.26 -1.19 -31.67
C LYS A 597 -4.85 -1.09 -31.09
N ALA A 598 -4.63 -1.73 -29.97
CA ALA A 598 -3.36 -1.75 -29.28
C ALA A 598 -2.95 -3.18 -28.88
N ARG A 599 -1.67 -3.50 -29.05
CA ARG A 599 -1.10 -4.82 -28.75
C ARG A 599 -0.06 -4.76 -27.65
N PHE A 600 -0.05 -5.75 -26.78
CA PHE A 600 1.00 -5.88 -25.78
C PHE A 600 2.35 -6.22 -26.42
N ALA A 601 3.30 -5.32 -26.25
CA ALA A 601 4.66 -5.36 -26.81
C ALA A 601 5.69 -5.35 -25.70
N GLN A 602 6.95 -5.68 -26.02
CA GLN A 602 8.07 -5.63 -25.09
C GLN A 602 9.20 -4.75 -25.59
N GLY A 603 9.81 -4.00 -24.67
CA GLY A 603 10.99 -3.19 -24.94
C GLY A 603 11.86 -3.04 -23.70
N ASN A 604 13.17 -2.84 -23.90
CA ASN A 604 14.01 -2.44 -22.79
C ASN A 604 13.69 -1.02 -22.37
N SER A 605 13.62 -0.77 -21.08
CA SER A 605 13.30 0.54 -20.56
C SER A 605 14.18 0.93 -19.37
N ARG A 606 14.18 2.21 -19.04
CA ARG A 606 14.86 2.74 -17.87
C ARG A 606 13.95 3.70 -17.12
N PHE A 607 14.02 3.60 -15.79
CA PHE A 607 13.37 4.51 -14.86
C PHE A 607 14.43 5.16 -14.01
N THR A 608 14.38 6.47 -13.86
CA THR A 608 15.26 7.21 -12.95
C THR A 608 14.49 8.33 -12.31
N GLY A 609 14.78 8.61 -11.04
CA GLY A 609 14.07 9.68 -10.36
C GLY A 609 14.69 10.06 -9.03
N VAL A 610 14.14 11.15 -8.50
CA VAL A 610 14.50 11.71 -7.22
C VAL A 610 13.25 12.02 -6.42
N GLU A 611 13.32 11.79 -5.11
CA GLU A 611 12.29 12.13 -4.15
C GLU A 611 12.95 12.89 -2.98
N GLY A 612 12.33 13.95 -2.53
CA GLY A 612 12.83 14.73 -1.39
C GLY A 612 11.69 15.12 -0.45
N ARG A 613 11.94 15.03 0.85
CA ARG A 613 11.09 15.54 1.91
C ARG A 613 11.91 16.33 2.91
N LEU A 614 11.40 17.46 3.33
CA LEU A 614 11.94 18.24 4.44
C LEU A 614 10.79 18.81 5.28
N ASP A 615 10.69 18.32 6.50
CA ASP A 615 9.79 18.84 7.53
C ASP A 615 10.66 19.52 8.60
N LEU A 616 10.47 20.81 8.84
CA LEU A 616 11.30 21.63 9.71
C LEU A 616 10.46 22.36 10.76
N GLY A 617 10.70 22.08 12.04
CA GLY A 617 10.11 22.79 13.17
C GLY A 617 10.74 24.16 13.34
N ILE A 618 10.05 25.21 12.84
CA ILE A 618 10.46 26.61 12.97
C ILE A 618 10.37 27.02 14.44
N THR A 619 9.25 26.64 15.07
CA THR A 619 9.05 26.76 16.53
C THR A 619 8.52 25.42 17.07
N SER A 620 8.22 25.35 18.38
CA SER A 620 7.56 24.17 18.95
C SER A 620 6.16 23.93 18.36
N ASN A 621 5.52 24.95 17.82
CA ASN A 621 4.12 24.92 17.38
C ASN A 621 3.95 25.24 15.88
N LEU A 622 5.02 25.52 15.15
CA LEU A 622 4.98 25.83 13.72
C LEU A 622 6.02 25.02 12.96
N TRP A 623 5.57 24.28 11.96
CA TRP A 623 6.39 23.46 11.09
C TRP A 623 6.23 23.87 9.64
N LEU A 624 7.34 23.86 8.90
CA LEU A 624 7.37 23.88 7.44
C LEU A 624 7.36 22.43 6.94
N LEU A 625 6.47 22.11 6.02
CA LEU A 625 6.38 20.82 5.36
C LEU A 625 6.69 21.02 3.88
N SER A 626 7.61 20.23 3.33
CA SER A 626 7.91 20.31 1.92
C SER A 626 8.26 18.95 1.33
N SER A 627 7.87 18.71 0.09
CA SER A 627 8.26 17.54 -0.66
C SER A 627 8.35 17.83 -2.14
N ILE A 628 9.22 17.06 -2.82
CA ILE A 628 9.35 17.05 -4.27
C ILE A 628 9.48 15.62 -4.75
N ASP A 629 8.94 15.31 -5.90
CA ASP A 629 9.16 14.05 -6.59
C ASP A 629 9.24 14.23 -8.12
N TYR A 630 10.10 13.45 -8.73
CA TYR A 630 10.31 13.42 -10.16
C TYR A 630 10.70 12.02 -10.61
N VAL A 631 10.08 11.56 -11.68
CA VAL A 631 10.47 10.32 -12.38
C VAL A 631 10.56 10.58 -13.87
N ASN A 632 11.60 10.03 -14.47
CA ASN A 632 11.76 9.91 -15.91
C ASN A 632 11.76 8.43 -16.27
N ALA A 633 10.84 8.01 -17.15
CA ALA A 633 10.76 6.64 -17.63
C ALA A 633 10.58 6.63 -19.16
N GLU A 634 11.41 5.81 -19.82
CA GLU A 634 11.47 5.76 -21.27
C GLU A 634 11.91 4.38 -21.78
N LEU A 635 11.52 4.05 -23.00
CA LEU A 635 12.11 2.94 -23.74
C LEU A 635 13.56 3.29 -24.09
N SER A 636 14.48 2.32 -23.90
CA SER A 636 15.91 2.53 -24.15
C SER A 636 16.21 2.73 -25.64
N ALA A 637 15.43 2.11 -26.52
CA ALA A 637 15.49 2.33 -27.96
C ALA A 637 14.74 3.62 -28.30
N GLY A 638 15.42 4.60 -28.90
CA GLY A 638 14.81 5.86 -29.32
C GLY A 638 14.48 6.85 -28.21
N SER A 639 14.72 6.50 -26.92
CA SER A 639 14.37 7.34 -25.75
C SER A 639 12.90 7.82 -25.76
N THR A 640 11.99 6.99 -26.28
CA THR A 640 10.55 7.26 -26.28
C THR A 640 10.03 7.22 -24.86
N PRO A 641 9.37 8.26 -24.33
CA PRO A 641 8.77 8.23 -23.01
C PRO A 641 7.78 7.06 -22.88
N LEU A 642 7.69 6.47 -21.69
CA LEU A 642 6.66 5.47 -21.37
C LEU A 642 5.32 6.19 -21.12
N PRO A 643 4.17 5.50 -21.30
CA PRO A 643 2.86 6.10 -21.08
C PRO A 643 2.60 6.41 -19.61
N ARG A 644 1.85 7.47 -19.35
CA ARG A 644 1.34 7.90 -18.05
C ARG A 644 2.40 8.08 -16.98
N ILE A 645 3.51 8.72 -17.34
CA ILE A 645 4.57 9.06 -16.38
C ILE A 645 4.21 10.39 -15.70
N PRO A 646 4.16 10.43 -14.34
CA PRO A 646 3.81 11.65 -13.62
C PRO A 646 4.79 12.78 -13.91
N PRO A 647 4.32 14.04 -13.99
CA PRO A 647 5.17 15.21 -14.08
C PRO A 647 6.00 15.42 -12.82
N PHE A 648 6.97 16.35 -12.85
CA PHE A 648 7.57 16.86 -11.62
C PHE A 648 6.50 17.47 -10.72
N ARG A 649 6.49 17.09 -9.43
CA ARG A 649 5.56 17.62 -8.44
C ARG A 649 6.31 18.20 -7.26
N ALA A 650 5.75 19.25 -6.69
CA ALA A 650 6.25 19.87 -5.46
C ALA A 650 5.08 20.23 -4.54
N ARG A 651 5.30 20.11 -3.25
CA ARG A 651 4.35 20.48 -2.22
C ARG A 651 5.05 21.29 -1.15
N VAL A 652 4.44 22.38 -0.72
CA VAL A 652 4.91 23.22 0.36
C VAL A 652 3.74 23.62 1.23
N GLY A 653 3.86 23.45 2.53
CA GLY A 653 2.83 23.80 3.49
C GLY A 653 3.40 24.19 4.85
N PHE A 654 2.55 24.72 5.68
CA PHE A 654 2.85 24.99 7.08
C PHE A 654 1.89 24.18 7.94
N GLU A 655 2.37 23.71 9.07
CA GLU A 655 1.53 23.08 10.09
C GLU A 655 1.69 23.86 11.40
N ALA A 656 0.58 24.42 11.86
CA ALA A 656 0.53 25.20 13.08
C ALA A 656 -0.37 24.54 14.11
N PHE A 657 0.11 24.44 15.36
CA PHE A 657 -0.60 23.86 16.49
C PHE A 657 -0.96 24.96 17.50
N PHE A 658 -2.24 25.06 17.83
CA PHE A 658 -2.78 25.99 18.82
C PHE A 658 -3.60 25.21 19.86
N ASN A 659 -2.93 24.67 20.88
CA ASN A 659 -3.55 23.79 21.88
C ASN A 659 -4.18 22.54 21.22
N ARG A 660 -5.51 22.52 21.07
CA ARG A 660 -6.30 21.41 20.47
C ARG A 660 -6.56 21.58 18.98
N PHE A 661 -6.16 22.71 18.44
CA PHE A 661 -6.41 23.09 17.05
C PHE A 661 -5.14 22.94 16.21
N ARG A 662 -5.26 22.32 15.06
CA ARG A 662 -4.22 22.19 14.05
C ARG A 662 -4.69 22.85 12.76
N LEU A 663 -3.82 23.61 12.13
CA LEU A 663 -4.04 24.27 10.86
C LEU A 663 -2.89 23.95 9.92
N ASN A 664 -3.22 23.55 8.68
CA ASN A 664 -2.23 23.20 7.68
C ASN A 664 -2.63 23.74 6.30
N PRO A 665 -2.26 25.00 5.97
CA PRO A 665 -2.31 25.49 4.59
C PRO A 665 -1.21 24.84 3.76
N GLU A 666 -1.53 24.48 2.52
CA GLU A 666 -0.59 23.87 1.59
C GLU A 666 -0.80 24.31 0.14
N LEU A 667 0.30 24.35 -0.60
CA LEU A 667 0.35 24.57 -2.04
C LEU A 667 0.87 23.28 -2.68
N ILE A 668 0.12 22.72 -3.62
CA ILE A 668 0.49 21.57 -4.43
C ILE A 668 0.72 22.06 -5.86
N MET A 669 1.87 21.73 -6.42
CA MET A 669 2.29 22.16 -7.75
C MET A 669 2.68 20.95 -8.59
N ALA A 670 2.29 20.95 -9.84
CA ALA A 670 2.79 20.04 -10.86
C ALA A 670 3.26 20.85 -12.07
N ARG A 671 4.40 20.45 -12.61
CA ARG A 671 4.90 21.02 -13.85
C ARG A 671 4.08 20.51 -15.05
N ASP A 672 4.16 21.20 -16.18
CA ASP A 672 3.68 20.68 -17.46
C ASP A 672 4.34 19.32 -17.79
N GLN A 673 3.56 18.41 -18.35
CA GLN A 673 4.05 17.14 -18.89
C GLN A 673 3.96 17.16 -20.41
N SER A 674 5.12 17.39 -21.03
CA SER A 674 5.30 17.40 -22.47
C SER A 674 6.13 16.22 -22.99
N ARG A 675 6.76 15.46 -22.07
CA ARG A 675 7.41 14.19 -22.41
C ARG A 675 6.38 13.07 -22.35
N ILE A 676 5.75 12.79 -23.47
CA ILE A 676 4.59 11.93 -23.58
C ILE A 676 4.88 10.74 -24.50
N PHE A 677 4.15 9.65 -24.28
CA PHE A 677 4.10 8.52 -25.21
C PHE A 677 3.36 8.93 -26.50
N THR A 678 3.54 8.17 -27.57
CA THR A 678 3.05 8.52 -28.92
C THR A 678 1.53 8.71 -29.03
N THR A 679 0.76 8.13 -28.13
CA THR A 679 -0.72 8.22 -28.09
C THR A 679 -1.23 9.21 -27.05
N GLU A 680 -0.38 9.91 -26.36
CA GLU A 680 -0.77 10.83 -25.30
C GLU A 680 -0.72 12.28 -25.77
N THR A 681 -1.52 13.12 -25.15
CA THR A 681 -1.49 14.57 -25.30
C THR A 681 -0.72 15.24 -24.17
N PRO A 682 -0.06 16.38 -24.39
CA PRO A 682 0.58 17.15 -23.33
C PRO A 682 -0.44 17.60 -22.29
N THR A 683 0.02 17.74 -21.04
CA THR A 683 -0.81 18.21 -19.95
C THR A 683 -0.20 19.43 -19.30
N ALA A 684 -0.98 20.52 -19.21
CA ALA A 684 -0.52 21.77 -18.62
C ALA A 684 -0.25 21.64 -17.12
N GLY A 685 0.77 22.33 -16.63
CA GLY A 685 1.10 22.42 -15.22
C GLY A 685 0.06 23.20 -14.41
N TYR A 686 0.04 22.97 -13.11
CA TYR A 686 -0.93 23.61 -12.22
C TYR A 686 -0.37 23.90 -10.82
N GLY A 687 -1.11 24.73 -10.09
CA GLY A 687 -0.92 24.95 -8.67
C GLY A 687 -2.28 25.05 -7.98
N THR A 688 -2.50 24.25 -6.92
CA THR A 688 -3.72 24.27 -6.11
C THR A 688 -3.41 24.62 -4.68
N ILE A 689 -4.29 25.40 -4.04
CA ILE A 689 -4.19 25.81 -2.65
C ILE A 689 -5.19 25.00 -1.83
N ASN A 690 -4.73 24.35 -0.78
CA ASN A 690 -5.54 23.61 0.17
C ASN A 690 -5.38 24.17 1.57
N LEU A 691 -6.39 23.94 2.42
CA LEU A 691 -6.38 24.33 3.82
C LEU A 691 -6.98 23.20 4.66
N ASN A 692 -6.15 22.54 5.45
CA ASN A 692 -6.59 21.50 6.37
C ASN A 692 -6.66 22.07 7.79
N ALA A 693 -7.78 21.85 8.48
CA ALA A 693 -7.95 22.19 9.87
C ALA A 693 -8.49 21.01 10.65
N SER A 694 -8.02 20.83 11.88
CA SER A 694 -8.59 19.83 12.77
C SER A 694 -8.62 20.32 14.22
N TYR A 695 -9.64 19.88 14.94
CA TYR A 695 -9.82 20.15 16.36
C TYR A 695 -9.98 18.82 17.09
N THR A 696 -9.11 18.55 18.06
CA THR A 696 -9.08 17.29 18.78
C THR A 696 -9.33 17.51 20.27
N VAL A 697 -10.29 16.77 20.81
CA VAL A 697 -10.57 16.67 22.24
C VAL A 697 -10.33 15.24 22.68
N ALA A 698 -9.27 15.03 23.45
CA ALA A 698 -8.98 13.72 24.05
C ALA A 698 -9.30 13.76 25.54
N GLY A 699 -9.96 12.74 26.02
CA GLY A 699 -10.23 12.46 27.42
C GLY A 699 -9.68 11.08 27.80
N LYS A 700 -9.99 10.62 29.01
CA LYS A 700 -9.43 9.41 29.61
C LYS A 700 -9.73 8.13 28.81
N HIS A 701 -10.91 8.06 28.19
CA HIS A 701 -11.40 6.89 27.45
C HIS A 701 -12.04 7.25 26.11
N VAL A 702 -11.93 8.49 25.67
CA VAL A 702 -12.56 8.94 24.44
C VAL A 702 -11.75 10.05 23.77
N ALA A 703 -11.65 9.98 22.46
CA ALA A 703 -11.11 11.08 21.65
C ALA A 703 -12.11 11.48 20.57
N HIS A 704 -12.33 12.78 20.42
CA HIS A 704 -13.13 13.39 19.38
C HIS A 704 -12.22 14.16 18.44
N VAL A 705 -12.30 13.85 17.15
CA VAL A 705 -11.52 14.52 16.09
C VAL A 705 -12.48 15.11 15.09
N PHE A 706 -12.51 16.44 14.98
CA PHE A 706 -13.22 17.19 13.96
C PHE A 706 -12.22 17.63 12.91
N SER A 707 -12.48 17.37 11.64
CA SER A 707 -11.61 17.78 10.55
C SER A 707 -12.39 18.49 9.46
N VAL A 708 -11.80 19.54 8.91
CA VAL A 708 -12.29 20.27 7.74
C VAL A 708 -11.14 20.46 6.78
N ASN A 709 -11.35 20.08 5.53
CA ASN A 709 -10.37 20.17 4.47
C ASN A 709 -10.96 20.94 3.28
N GLY A 710 -10.49 22.16 3.07
CA GLY A 710 -10.74 22.93 1.87
C GLY A 710 -9.68 22.59 0.82
N PHE A 711 -10.11 22.13 -0.34
CA PHE A 711 -9.20 21.75 -1.41
C PHE A 711 -9.49 22.53 -2.70
N ASN A 712 -8.43 22.73 -3.51
CA ASN A 712 -8.46 23.53 -4.73
C ASN A 712 -9.16 24.89 -4.50
N LEU A 713 -8.86 25.58 -3.41
CA LEU A 713 -9.55 26.81 -2.97
C LEU A 713 -9.45 27.94 -4.01
N ASN A 714 -8.39 27.95 -4.82
CA ASN A 714 -8.23 28.86 -5.96
C ASN A 714 -9.04 28.47 -7.20
N ASN A 715 -9.85 27.42 -7.12
CA ASN A 715 -10.69 26.88 -8.20
C ASN A 715 -9.93 26.72 -9.53
N LYS A 716 -8.70 26.21 -9.46
CA LYS A 716 -7.86 25.98 -10.63
C LYS A 716 -8.46 24.87 -11.48
N LEU A 717 -8.68 25.12 -12.75
CA LEU A 717 -8.91 24.08 -13.74
C LEU A 717 -7.59 23.37 -14.00
N TYR A 718 -7.53 22.07 -13.70
CA TYR A 718 -6.34 21.26 -13.95
C TYR A 718 -6.70 19.82 -14.30
N ARG A 719 -5.78 19.17 -14.99
CA ARG A 719 -5.90 17.78 -15.43
C ARG A 719 -4.79 16.94 -14.84
N ASN A 720 -5.13 15.72 -14.44
CA ASN A 720 -4.16 14.73 -14.03
C ASN A 720 -3.62 14.01 -15.28
N HIS A 721 -2.32 14.12 -15.55
CA HIS A 721 -1.69 13.50 -16.72
C HIS A 721 -1.91 11.98 -16.79
N LEU A 722 -2.07 11.31 -15.64
CA LEU A 722 -2.26 9.88 -15.54
C LEU A 722 -3.72 9.44 -15.67
N SER A 723 -4.65 10.37 -15.81
CA SER A 723 -6.06 10.06 -16.08
C SER A 723 -6.24 9.64 -17.55
N PHE A 724 -6.99 8.58 -17.77
CA PHE A 724 -7.36 8.12 -19.10
C PHE A 724 -8.37 9.05 -19.79
N ILE A 725 -9.16 9.74 -18.99
CA ILE A 725 -10.26 10.64 -19.42
C ILE A 725 -9.90 12.11 -19.22
N LYS A 726 -8.62 12.46 -19.16
CA LYS A 726 -8.17 13.83 -18.86
C LYS A 726 -8.63 14.87 -19.88
N GLU A 727 -8.93 14.47 -21.11
CA GLU A 727 -9.28 15.41 -22.16
C GLU A 727 -10.64 16.08 -21.89
N PHE A 728 -11.63 15.32 -21.48
CA PHE A 728 -12.98 15.81 -21.20
C PHE A 728 -13.28 15.89 -19.69
N ALA A 729 -12.64 15.09 -18.83
CA ALA A 729 -12.89 15.04 -17.39
C ALA A 729 -11.69 15.61 -16.60
N PRO A 730 -11.63 16.94 -16.35
CA PRO A 730 -10.63 17.54 -15.48
C PRO A 730 -10.85 17.11 -14.01
N GLU A 731 -9.86 17.38 -13.18
CA GLU A 731 -9.92 17.10 -11.75
C GLU A 731 -10.95 18.00 -11.04
N ILE A 732 -11.35 17.55 -9.86
CA ILE A 732 -12.38 18.15 -9.03
C ILE A 732 -12.10 19.65 -8.75
N GLY A 733 -13.12 20.50 -8.84
CA GLY A 733 -13.06 21.92 -8.54
C GLY A 733 -12.90 22.22 -7.05
N ARG A 734 -13.04 23.49 -6.66
CA ARG A 734 -12.94 23.88 -5.24
C ARG A 734 -14.05 23.27 -4.40
N GLY A 735 -13.68 22.82 -3.20
CA GLY A 735 -14.64 22.27 -2.28
C GLY A 735 -14.19 22.16 -0.84
N VAL A 736 -15.10 21.69 -0.03
CA VAL A 736 -14.87 21.45 1.39
C VAL A 736 -15.26 20.01 1.70
N ARG A 737 -14.37 19.29 2.36
CA ARG A 737 -14.61 18.00 2.99
C ARG A 737 -14.62 18.18 4.50
N ALA A 738 -15.53 17.52 5.18
CA ALA A 738 -15.59 17.50 6.63
C ALA A 738 -15.70 16.07 7.15
N SER A 739 -15.06 15.80 8.27
CA SER A 739 -15.20 14.53 8.97
C SER A 739 -15.24 14.73 10.49
N TYR A 740 -15.99 13.86 11.14
CA TYR A 740 -16.01 13.72 12.59
C TYR A 740 -15.72 12.28 12.94
N THR A 741 -14.74 12.07 13.80
CA THR A 741 -14.40 10.75 14.35
C THR A 741 -14.46 10.80 15.86
N ILE A 742 -15.20 9.89 16.47
CA ILE A 742 -15.12 9.55 17.87
C ILE A 742 -14.45 8.18 18.03
N ARG A 743 -13.56 8.08 19.00
CA ARG A 743 -12.89 6.84 19.40
C ARG A 743 -13.02 6.63 20.87
N PHE A 744 -13.29 5.41 21.28
CA PHE A 744 -13.31 5.01 22.67
C PHE A 744 -12.37 3.80 22.87
N TYR A 745 -11.57 3.88 23.95
CA TYR A 745 -10.48 2.95 24.25
C TYR A 745 -10.32 2.73 25.75
#